data_814f3b3b1d16eaee7c81130c84085b7e
#
_entry.id   814f3b3b1d16eaee7c81130c84085b7e
#
_cell.length_a   1.000
_cell.length_b   1.000
_cell.length_c   1.000
_cell.angle_alpha   90.00
_cell.angle_beta   90.00
_cell.angle_gamma   90.00
#
_symmetry.space_group_name_H-M   'P 1'
#
loop_
_entity.id
_entity.type
_entity.pdbx_description
1 polymer ?
#
loop_
_entity_poly.entity_id
_entity_poly.type
_entity_poly.pdbx_seq_one_letter_code
_entity_poly.pdbx_strand_id
1 'polypeptide(L)'
;MSPSVVKADEIVSEIIETAPGVSIDTSQYLPKKLPAPAILIAHGFGGSKESVESEAKFFASKGFVVMTWSARGFGESTGQIEMNSIDGEVADTRALITHLAKSKNVVLDVEGDPRVGIMGSSYGGANALLTASQDSRIDAVISDISWSDLEQGLFPQSVERSVTSGPFKKVWAGTFFSAVTLQSAYLGECGSFAQRWCDAYQNAVLQGKPSLSDKRLLESVSPIKYASSILAPTLLSQGQADSLFPLSESYKLARELKKNKTDNPLSLIWHADGHDGSNAQAPYLREQFLLWFQKHLLDREIEFPVFQFTRSNGSISLQDSTVIPKVFTSEKLPFDNELQQLQLVTPTTAMIYPIGGVPSAISALPGIGSAGALASQLLSNLAGFSPAFLPGQSGLLESAPLTEPISVVGPSSIKVRITSTEPEATLFFSLVTKSPSGAINLPNGIVAPVRIANISDGGTDVVINLPATILDASIGDVIAVGISSTDQGYETPKTSRFYSVSPLTPLTYQTSIATAAQSSSANILWPLGAFASVILAAIFVRIRRPKIAPAKETSIALVAVENLSKTYKDGHRAVADLSFEVQRGQVVGLLGPNGAGKTTALRMVMGLIFPTNGSIYLNGESVYPGSPALSNIGCFIEGPGFLPHLSGRENLRLYWRSIGRDGEQHLDQVVAITKLGTALDKKVRTYSQGMRQRLAIAQSMLGMPDLLVLDEPTNGLDPQQIAEMRQVLKNYASTGRTVVISSHLLAEIQQTCSHVVLMHRGELVAFGPMEDLLSKNRRSQSLEEIFLELIGDDLVIGQEN
;
A
#
# COMPACT_ATOMS: atom_id res chain seq x y z
N MET A 1 30.19 29.72 -27.62
CA MET A 1 30.77 28.38 -27.39
C MET A 1 29.90 27.35 -28.09
N SER A 2 30.50 26.50 -28.94
CA SER A 2 29.72 25.44 -29.60
C SER A 2 29.15 24.46 -28.59
N PRO A 3 27.88 24.04 -28.71
CA PRO A 3 27.28 23.07 -27.76
C PRO A 3 28.07 21.75 -27.83
N SER A 4 28.55 21.29 -26.68
CA SER A 4 29.13 19.97 -26.56
C SER A 4 28.00 18.90 -26.62
N VAL A 5 28.07 18.01 -27.59
CA VAL A 5 27.14 16.88 -27.69
C VAL A 5 27.61 15.84 -26.71
N VAL A 6 26.86 15.67 -25.60
CA VAL A 6 27.07 14.62 -24.61
C VAL A 6 26.38 13.34 -25.08
N LYS A 7 26.92 12.16 -24.73
CA LYS A 7 26.20 10.88 -24.95
C LYS A 7 24.83 10.97 -24.29
N ALA A 8 23.78 10.56 -24.98
CA ALA A 8 22.45 10.46 -24.39
C ALA A 8 22.52 9.53 -23.16
N ASP A 9 21.90 9.96 -22.03
CA ASP A 9 21.79 9.22 -20.75
C ASP A 9 23.07 9.22 -19.88
N GLU A 10 23.87 10.29 -19.88
CA GLU A 10 24.96 10.42 -18.93
C GLU A 10 24.44 10.75 -17.53
N ILE A 11 24.71 9.87 -16.57
CA ILE A 11 24.40 10.07 -15.15
C ILE A 11 25.73 10.30 -14.42
N VAL A 12 25.82 11.41 -13.69
CA VAL A 12 26.97 11.75 -12.87
C VAL A 12 26.55 11.70 -11.41
N SER A 13 27.12 10.76 -10.64
CA SER A 13 26.88 10.69 -9.20
C SER A 13 28.09 11.23 -8.45
N GLU A 14 27.81 12.01 -7.42
CA GLU A 14 28.84 12.58 -6.54
C GLU A 14 28.30 12.80 -5.13
N ILE A 15 29.23 12.83 -4.17
CA ILE A 15 28.94 13.17 -2.77
C ILE A 15 29.34 14.62 -2.55
N ILE A 16 28.39 15.45 -2.12
CA ILE A 16 28.59 16.88 -1.89
C ILE A 16 28.53 17.16 -0.40
N GLU A 17 29.61 17.72 0.17
CA GLU A 17 29.58 18.23 1.53
C GLU A 17 28.79 19.55 1.58
N THR A 18 27.65 19.54 2.29
CA THR A 18 26.74 20.69 2.38
C THR A 18 26.90 21.45 3.69
N ALA A 19 27.39 20.77 4.74
CA ALA A 19 27.73 21.34 6.04
C ALA A 19 28.85 20.49 6.67
N PRO A 20 29.58 21.00 7.68
CA PRO A 20 30.63 20.24 8.37
C PRO A 20 30.11 18.90 8.86
N GLY A 21 30.66 17.80 8.32
CA GLY A 21 30.27 16.43 8.65
C GLY A 21 28.97 15.94 8.03
N VAL A 22 28.34 16.73 7.14
CA VAL A 22 27.15 16.35 6.38
C VAL A 22 27.48 16.24 4.90
N SER A 23 27.45 15.02 4.40
CA SER A 23 27.71 14.67 3.02
C SER A 23 26.41 14.15 2.37
N ILE A 24 26.01 14.78 1.28
CA ILE A 24 24.78 14.46 0.56
C ILE A 24 25.11 13.71 -0.74
N ASP A 25 24.52 12.53 -0.86
CA ASP A 25 24.67 11.69 -2.03
C ASP A 25 23.71 12.15 -3.15
N THR A 26 24.28 12.52 -4.31
CA THR A 26 23.55 13.15 -5.42
C THR A 26 23.72 12.38 -6.73
N SER A 27 22.79 12.60 -7.67
CA SER A 27 22.94 12.17 -9.06
C SER A 27 22.42 13.25 -10.00
N GLN A 28 23.22 13.58 -11.03
CA GLN A 28 22.85 14.50 -12.10
C GLN A 28 22.56 13.72 -13.39
N TYR A 29 21.45 14.03 -14.02
CA TYR A 29 20.99 13.47 -15.29
C TYR A 29 21.09 14.56 -16.35
N LEU A 30 21.92 14.35 -17.36
CA LEU A 30 22.23 15.37 -18.34
C LEU A 30 21.41 15.23 -19.62
N PRO A 31 20.81 16.31 -20.13
CA PRO A 31 20.14 16.34 -21.42
C PRO A 31 21.13 16.30 -22.59
N LYS A 32 20.62 15.97 -23.78
CA LYS A 32 21.46 15.95 -25.02
C LYS A 32 22.12 17.26 -25.37
N LYS A 33 21.56 18.40 -24.95
CA LYS A 33 22.08 19.76 -25.27
C LYS A 33 22.38 20.48 -23.95
N LEU A 34 23.56 21.01 -23.84
CA LEU A 34 24.08 21.76 -22.70
C LEU A 34 24.63 23.13 -23.18
N PRO A 35 24.61 24.19 -22.35
CA PRO A 35 23.97 24.18 -21.01
C PRO A 35 22.45 24.23 -21.10
N ALA A 36 21.77 23.79 -20.02
CA ALA A 36 20.31 23.77 -19.91
C ALA A 36 19.84 24.23 -18.52
N PRO A 37 18.59 24.72 -18.36
CA PRO A 37 18.01 24.96 -17.03
C PRO A 37 17.98 23.70 -16.18
N ALA A 38 18.06 23.85 -14.86
CA ALA A 38 18.11 22.76 -13.94
C ALA A 38 16.76 22.52 -13.27
N ILE A 39 16.51 21.26 -12.86
CA ILE A 39 15.41 20.84 -11.98
C ILE A 39 15.99 20.03 -10.84
N LEU A 40 15.69 20.42 -9.59
CA LEU A 40 15.94 19.61 -8.41
C LEU A 40 14.71 18.78 -8.11
N ILE A 41 14.88 17.45 -7.89
CA ILE A 41 13.78 16.56 -7.55
C ILE A 41 14.05 15.93 -6.19
N ALA A 42 13.26 16.31 -5.20
CA ALA A 42 13.32 15.79 -3.84
C ALA A 42 12.45 14.53 -3.68
N HIS A 43 12.99 13.49 -3.03
CA HIS A 43 12.25 12.26 -2.75
C HIS A 43 11.27 12.40 -1.58
N GLY A 44 10.27 11.49 -1.51
CA GLY A 44 9.38 11.36 -0.37
C GLY A 44 10.05 10.73 0.85
N PHE A 45 9.41 10.80 2.02
CA PHE A 45 9.95 10.23 3.27
C PHE A 45 10.24 8.74 3.13
N GLY A 46 11.40 8.29 3.61
CA GLY A 46 11.85 6.91 3.49
C GLY A 46 12.45 6.55 2.12
N GLY A 47 12.44 7.48 1.16
CA GLY A 47 13.03 7.31 -0.16
C GLY A 47 14.52 7.67 -0.21
N SER A 48 15.05 7.70 -1.43
CA SER A 48 16.41 8.11 -1.76
C SER A 48 16.43 8.73 -3.16
N LYS A 49 17.59 9.16 -3.66
CA LYS A 49 17.74 9.67 -5.02
C LYS A 49 17.28 8.69 -6.11
N GLU A 50 17.36 7.38 -5.84
CA GLU A 50 16.94 6.31 -6.75
C GLU A 50 15.41 6.23 -6.86
N SER A 51 14.68 6.55 -5.80
CA SER A 51 13.21 6.48 -5.81
C SER A 51 12.56 7.47 -6.79
N VAL A 52 13.28 8.52 -7.21
CA VAL A 52 12.84 9.52 -8.17
C VAL A 52 13.60 9.47 -9.51
N GLU A 53 14.34 8.39 -9.76
CA GLU A 53 15.16 8.21 -10.97
C GLU A 53 14.33 8.24 -12.26
N SER A 54 13.13 7.65 -12.25
CA SER A 54 12.23 7.62 -13.41
C SER A 54 11.84 9.04 -13.84
N GLU A 55 11.48 9.86 -12.88
CA GLU A 55 11.12 11.26 -13.08
C GLU A 55 12.33 12.06 -13.57
N ALA A 56 13.50 11.85 -12.97
CA ALA A 56 14.73 12.51 -13.37
C ALA A 56 15.09 12.21 -14.83
N LYS A 57 15.05 10.95 -15.25
CA LYS A 57 15.27 10.54 -16.64
C LYS A 57 14.25 11.16 -17.59
N PHE A 58 12.97 11.22 -17.17
CA PHE A 58 11.92 11.84 -17.98
C PHE A 58 12.25 13.32 -18.24
N PHE A 59 12.49 14.14 -17.21
CA PHE A 59 12.77 15.55 -17.37
C PHE A 59 14.10 15.81 -18.11
N ALA A 60 15.14 14.99 -17.88
CA ALA A 60 16.38 15.07 -18.62
C ALA A 60 16.16 14.81 -20.12
N SER A 61 15.30 13.84 -20.48
CA SER A 61 14.93 13.59 -21.87
C SER A 61 14.20 14.78 -22.53
N LYS A 62 13.58 15.66 -21.73
CA LYS A 62 12.85 16.86 -22.18
C LYS A 62 13.71 18.12 -22.22
N GLY A 63 14.99 18.02 -21.89
CA GLY A 63 15.98 19.09 -22.10
C GLY A 63 16.40 19.84 -20.84
N PHE A 64 16.20 19.29 -19.65
CA PHE A 64 16.63 19.85 -18.38
C PHE A 64 17.84 19.10 -17.81
N VAL A 65 18.75 19.80 -17.15
CA VAL A 65 19.68 19.19 -16.21
C VAL A 65 18.87 18.82 -14.97
N VAL A 66 18.89 17.56 -14.56
CA VAL A 66 18.13 17.15 -13.38
C VAL A 66 19.08 16.68 -12.29
N MET A 67 18.90 17.18 -11.07
CA MET A 67 19.61 16.73 -9.88
C MET A 67 18.64 16.05 -8.92
N THR A 68 18.97 14.84 -8.52
CA THR A 68 18.32 14.13 -7.40
C THR A 68 19.32 13.94 -6.28
N TRP A 69 18.85 13.82 -5.05
CA TRP A 69 19.70 13.56 -3.89
C TRP A 69 18.97 12.72 -2.85
N SER A 70 19.72 11.98 -2.06
CA SER A 70 19.22 11.40 -0.82
C SER A 70 19.34 12.46 0.27
N ALA A 71 18.22 12.83 0.92
CA ALA A 71 18.27 13.81 2.01
C ALA A 71 19.10 13.26 3.20
N ARG A 72 19.59 14.16 4.07
CA ARG A 72 20.34 13.77 5.27
C ARG A 72 19.62 12.69 6.07
N GLY A 73 20.34 11.67 6.52
CA GLY A 73 19.80 10.53 7.25
C GLY A 73 19.07 9.49 6.39
N PHE A 74 19.03 9.65 5.05
CA PHE A 74 18.49 8.69 4.11
C PHE A 74 19.54 8.24 3.09
N GLY A 75 19.39 7.03 2.55
CA GLY A 75 20.27 6.46 1.53
C GLY A 75 21.74 6.43 2.02
N GLU A 76 22.67 6.89 1.17
CA GLU A 76 24.10 6.98 1.50
C GLU A 76 24.49 8.35 2.09
N SER A 77 23.53 9.26 2.28
CA SER A 77 23.78 10.57 2.88
C SER A 77 23.99 10.48 4.38
N THR A 78 24.95 11.26 4.89
CA THR A 78 25.20 11.35 6.33
C THR A 78 24.30 12.40 7.00
N GLY A 79 24.42 12.55 8.33
CA GLY A 79 23.58 13.46 9.12
C GLY A 79 22.35 12.79 9.69
N GLN A 80 21.46 13.58 10.31
CA GLN A 80 20.23 13.11 10.93
C GLN A 80 19.01 13.75 10.26
N ILE A 81 17.89 13.05 10.29
CA ILE A 81 16.61 13.53 9.75
C ILE A 81 16.09 14.65 10.64
N GLU A 82 15.93 15.83 10.05
CA GLU A 82 15.47 17.05 10.71
C GLU A 82 14.11 17.52 10.20
N MET A 83 13.38 16.66 9.51
CA MET A 83 12.03 16.88 8.97
C MET A 83 11.88 18.13 8.12
N ASN A 84 12.85 18.41 7.24
CA ASN A 84 12.93 19.61 6.42
C ASN A 84 13.16 20.90 7.23
N SER A 85 13.95 20.84 8.29
CA SER A 85 14.28 22.05 9.03
C SER A 85 15.06 23.04 8.16
N ILE A 86 14.90 24.34 8.46
CA ILE A 86 15.55 25.42 7.71
C ILE A 86 17.09 25.29 7.76
N ASP A 87 17.62 24.89 8.92
CA ASP A 87 19.06 24.71 9.14
C ASP A 87 19.55 23.29 8.79
N GLY A 88 18.64 22.38 8.42
CA GLY A 88 18.87 21.01 8.03
C GLY A 88 18.77 20.79 6.54
N GLU A 89 17.77 20.00 6.14
CA GLU A 89 17.56 19.58 4.74
C GLU A 89 17.37 20.78 3.79
N VAL A 90 16.77 21.88 4.26
CA VAL A 90 16.60 23.09 3.45
C VAL A 90 17.95 23.75 3.19
N ALA A 91 18.83 23.82 4.20
CA ALA A 91 20.18 24.33 4.03
C ALA A 91 21.00 23.46 3.07
N ASP A 92 20.85 22.12 3.14
CA ASP A 92 21.48 21.20 2.18
C ASP A 92 21.01 21.48 0.76
N THR A 93 19.71 21.62 0.54
CA THR A 93 19.14 21.88 -0.80
C THR A 93 19.66 23.21 -1.35
N ARG A 94 19.77 24.25 -0.53
CA ARG A 94 20.39 25.55 -0.92
C ARG A 94 21.87 25.42 -1.28
N ALA A 95 22.62 24.55 -0.57
CA ALA A 95 23.99 24.25 -0.94
C ALA A 95 24.08 23.54 -2.29
N LEU A 96 23.13 22.62 -2.60
CA LEU A 96 23.02 21.98 -3.92
C LEU A 96 22.72 23.00 -5.03
N ILE A 97 21.86 24.01 -4.82
CA ILE A 97 21.62 25.09 -5.75
C ILE A 97 22.92 25.87 -5.99
N THR A 98 23.68 26.16 -4.94
CA THR A 98 24.98 26.83 -5.04
C THR A 98 26.02 25.97 -5.78
N HIS A 99 25.96 24.66 -5.65
CA HIS A 99 26.76 23.72 -6.43
C HIS A 99 26.38 23.78 -7.94
N LEU A 100 25.08 23.76 -8.26
CA LEU A 100 24.61 23.88 -9.64
C LEU A 100 25.02 25.21 -10.29
N ALA A 101 25.03 26.30 -9.52
CA ALA A 101 25.48 27.63 -10.02
C ALA A 101 26.96 27.63 -10.48
N LYS A 102 27.76 26.68 -10.03
CA LYS A 102 29.17 26.53 -10.47
C LYS A 102 29.33 25.57 -11.64
N SER A 103 28.27 24.86 -12.01
CA SER A 103 28.31 23.88 -13.09
C SER A 103 28.24 24.57 -14.47
N LYS A 104 29.16 24.22 -15.36
CA LYS A 104 29.13 24.64 -16.78
C LYS A 104 27.95 24.06 -17.58
N ASN A 105 27.27 23.06 -17.01
CA ASN A 105 26.14 22.39 -17.64
C ASN A 105 24.80 23.09 -17.39
N VAL A 106 24.76 24.07 -16.47
CA VAL A 106 23.54 24.76 -16.06
C VAL A 106 23.52 26.17 -16.62
N VAL A 107 22.37 26.60 -17.11
CA VAL A 107 22.14 27.99 -17.52
C VAL A 107 22.09 28.87 -16.28
N LEU A 108 22.76 30.03 -16.32
CA LEU A 108 22.70 31.04 -15.27
C LEU A 108 21.88 32.25 -15.77
N ASP A 109 21.03 32.79 -14.90
CA ASP A 109 20.36 34.07 -15.17
C ASP A 109 21.32 35.25 -14.94
N VAL A 110 22.10 35.17 -13.86
CA VAL A 110 23.24 36.02 -13.56
C VAL A 110 24.34 35.19 -12.87
N GLU A 111 25.51 35.76 -12.66
CA GLU A 111 26.62 35.08 -11.97
C GLU A 111 26.20 34.60 -10.57
N GLY A 112 26.28 33.29 -10.32
CA GLY A 112 25.89 32.66 -9.03
C GLY A 112 24.41 32.35 -8.92
N ASP A 113 23.60 32.64 -9.92
CA ASP A 113 22.16 32.41 -9.96
C ASP A 113 21.80 31.44 -11.11
N PRO A 114 21.62 30.12 -10.79
CA PRO A 114 21.27 29.15 -11.81
C PRO A 114 19.80 29.24 -12.12
N ARG A 115 19.40 29.13 -13.39
CA ARG A 115 18.00 28.96 -13.80
C ARG A 115 17.52 27.60 -13.33
N VAL A 116 16.73 27.57 -12.22
CA VAL A 116 16.41 26.35 -11.51
C VAL A 116 14.99 26.27 -11.01
N GLY A 117 14.35 25.14 -11.30
CA GLY A 117 13.09 24.73 -10.65
C GLY A 117 13.33 23.68 -9.59
N ILE A 118 12.39 23.59 -8.65
CA ILE A 118 12.40 22.54 -7.63
C ILE A 118 11.04 21.85 -7.56
N MET A 119 11.07 20.51 -7.39
CA MET A 119 9.85 19.73 -7.19
C MET A 119 10.06 18.58 -6.21
N GLY A 120 8.96 18.12 -5.65
CA GLY A 120 8.91 16.90 -4.87
C GLY A 120 7.51 16.55 -4.44
N SER A 121 7.34 15.30 -4.02
CA SER A 121 6.08 14.80 -3.47
C SER A 121 6.23 14.51 -1.98
N SER A 122 5.15 14.73 -1.20
CA SER A 122 5.12 14.46 0.25
C SER A 122 6.23 15.24 0.99
N TYR A 123 7.16 14.53 1.63
CA TYR A 123 8.35 15.10 2.28
C TYR A 123 9.16 16.00 1.33
N GLY A 124 9.36 15.54 0.08
CA GLY A 124 10.04 16.33 -0.95
C GLY A 124 9.27 17.58 -1.38
N GLY A 125 7.93 17.53 -1.37
CA GLY A 125 7.08 18.68 -1.66
C GLY A 125 7.20 19.79 -0.62
N ALA A 126 7.29 19.44 0.66
CA ALA A 126 7.56 20.38 1.73
C ALA A 126 8.98 20.95 1.64
N ASN A 127 9.99 20.12 1.30
CA ASN A 127 11.35 20.58 1.05
C ASN A 127 11.36 21.64 -0.06
N ALA A 128 10.65 21.39 -1.18
CA ALA A 128 10.58 22.33 -2.29
C ALA A 128 10.00 23.68 -1.88
N LEU A 129 8.89 23.70 -1.14
CA LEU A 129 8.24 24.92 -0.64
C LEU A 129 9.11 25.67 0.36
N LEU A 130 9.69 24.96 1.34
CA LEU A 130 10.53 25.55 2.37
C LEU A 130 11.83 26.10 1.76
N THR A 131 12.44 25.39 0.81
CA THR A 131 13.63 25.90 0.12
C THR A 131 13.30 27.16 -0.67
N ALA A 132 12.19 27.19 -1.41
CA ALA A 132 11.77 28.40 -2.15
C ALA A 132 11.45 29.58 -1.23
N SER A 133 11.07 29.35 0.00
CA SER A 133 10.87 30.41 0.98
C SER A 133 12.18 31.02 1.51
N GLN A 134 13.31 30.31 1.36
CA GLN A 134 14.63 30.67 1.90
C GLN A 134 15.68 30.99 0.82
N ASP A 135 15.36 30.74 -0.44
CA ASP A 135 16.28 30.94 -1.56
C ASP A 135 15.56 31.54 -2.77
N SER A 136 15.82 32.81 -3.04
CA SER A 136 15.18 33.56 -4.12
C SER A 136 15.67 33.19 -5.53
N ARG A 137 16.67 32.33 -5.66
CA ARG A 137 17.18 31.84 -6.95
C ARG A 137 16.27 30.77 -7.59
N ILE A 138 15.23 30.32 -6.87
CA ILE A 138 14.29 29.36 -7.42
C ILE A 138 13.28 30.05 -8.32
N ASP A 139 13.22 29.62 -9.59
CA ASP A 139 12.37 30.22 -10.63
C ASP A 139 11.00 29.53 -10.74
N ALA A 140 10.87 28.31 -10.29
CA ALA A 140 9.58 27.58 -10.30
C ALA A 140 9.53 26.48 -9.24
N VAL A 141 8.36 26.34 -8.61
CA VAL A 141 8.12 25.33 -7.57
C VAL A 141 6.97 24.42 -7.95
N ILE A 142 7.12 23.11 -7.71
CA ILE A 142 6.03 22.14 -7.73
C ILE A 142 6.05 21.38 -6.40
N SER A 143 4.93 21.44 -5.68
CA SER A 143 4.73 20.65 -4.47
C SER A 143 3.52 19.73 -4.66
N ASP A 144 3.75 18.42 -4.58
CA ASP A 144 2.74 17.41 -4.77
C ASP A 144 2.49 16.64 -3.48
N ILE A 145 1.21 16.35 -3.16
CA ILE A 145 0.73 15.58 -2.00
C ILE A 145 1.46 15.91 -0.68
N SER A 146 1.68 17.18 -0.39
CA SER A 146 2.49 17.63 0.75
C SER A 146 1.66 18.35 1.81
N TRP A 147 2.28 18.58 2.96
CA TRP A 147 1.67 19.37 4.03
C TRP A 147 1.91 20.87 3.82
N SER A 148 0.96 21.67 4.25
CA SER A 148 1.12 23.10 4.46
C SER A 148 1.52 23.40 5.91
N ASP A 149 0.91 22.69 6.84
CA ASP A 149 1.06 22.80 8.29
C ASP A 149 1.22 21.40 8.90
N LEU A 150 2.42 21.07 9.38
CA LEU A 150 2.71 19.72 9.89
C LEU A 150 1.98 19.43 11.22
N GLU A 151 1.70 20.45 12.05
CA GLU A 151 0.83 20.26 13.22
C GLU A 151 -0.55 19.81 12.78
N GLN A 152 -1.15 20.50 11.79
CA GLN A 152 -2.44 20.12 11.23
C GLN A 152 -2.40 18.78 10.50
N GLY A 153 -1.27 18.43 9.87
CA GLY A 153 -1.07 17.12 9.26
C GLY A 153 -1.14 15.96 10.26
N LEU A 154 -0.54 16.12 11.45
CA LEU A 154 -0.43 15.07 12.46
C LEU A 154 -1.49 15.15 13.58
N PHE A 155 -1.97 16.35 13.89
CA PHE A 155 -2.98 16.65 14.92
C PHE A 155 -4.11 17.51 14.34
N PRO A 156 -4.80 17.04 13.29
CA PRO A 156 -5.75 17.86 12.55
C PRO A 156 -6.90 18.32 13.44
N GLN A 157 -7.16 19.62 13.43
CA GLN A 157 -8.22 20.27 14.15
C GLN A 157 -9.17 20.96 13.19
N SER A 158 -10.43 20.55 13.18
CA SER A 158 -11.43 21.07 12.25
C SER A 158 -12.36 22.13 12.87
N VAL A 159 -12.19 22.43 14.16
CA VAL A 159 -12.89 23.54 14.79
C VAL A 159 -12.22 24.85 14.42
N GLU A 160 -13.02 25.77 13.86
CA GLU A 160 -12.53 27.10 13.48
C GLU A 160 -12.00 27.85 14.71
N ARG A 161 -10.77 28.43 14.57
CA ARG A 161 -10.09 29.20 15.62
C ARG A 161 -9.85 28.47 16.94
N SER A 162 -9.80 27.13 16.91
CA SER A 162 -9.42 26.36 18.08
C SER A 162 -7.95 26.56 18.42
N VAL A 163 -7.64 26.70 19.71
CA VAL A 163 -6.27 26.69 20.24
C VAL A 163 -5.82 25.30 20.68
N THR A 164 -6.77 24.35 20.70
CA THR A 164 -6.52 22.95 21.07
C THR A 164 -6.13 22.17 19.82
N SER A 165 -5.03 21.42 19.86
CA SER A 165 -4.67 20.48 18.79
C SER A 165 -5.71 19.37 18.69
N GLY A 166 -5.96 18.89 17.47
CA GLY A 166 -6.88 17.78 17.24
C GLY A 166 -6.36 16.43 17.70
N PRO A 167 -7.07 15.34 17.40
CA PRO A 167 -6.65 13.99 17.72
C PRO A 167 -5.38 13.59 16.97
N PHE A 168 -4.46 12.87 17.63
CA PHE A 168 -3.22 12.41 17.03
C PHE A 168 -3.46 11.36 15.94
N LYS A 169 -2.89 11.56 14.75
CA LYS A 169 -2.92 10.63 13.61
C LYS A 169 -1.88 9.52 13.81
N LYS A 170 -2.13 8.68 14.82
CA LYS A 170 -1.16 7.72 15.39
C LYS A 170 -0.67 6.67 14.41
N VAL A 171 -1.54 6.22 13.49
CA VAL A 171 -1.17 5.13 12.56
C VAL A 171 -0.17 5.64 11.53
N TRP A 172 -0.40 6.80 10.94
CA TRP A 172 0.54 7.41 10.00
C TRP A 172 1.87 7.76 10.66
N ALA A 173 1.84 8.44 11.80
CA ALA A 173 3.06 8.79 12.54
C ALA A 173 3.86 7.54 12.93
N GLY A 174 3.18 6.48 13.39
CA GLY A 174 3.80 5.20 13.73
C GLY A 174 4.44 4.52 12.53
N THR A 175 3.81 4.58 11.36
CA THR A 175 4.36 4.01 10.11
C THR A 175 5.68 4.69 9.74
N PHE A 176 5.73 6.03 9.74
CA PHE A 176 6.94 6.75 9.41
C PHE A 176 8.07 6.53 10.41
N PHE A 177 7.75 6.60 11.71
CA PHE A 177 8.74 6.38 12.74
C PHE A 177 9.32 4.96 12.66
N SER A 178 8.47 3.95 12.50
CA SER A 178 8.89 2.55 12.38
C SER A 178 9.73 2.29 11.12
N ALA A 179 9.40 2.93 10.00
CA ALA A 179 10.15 2.76 8.75
C ALA A 179 11.63 3.15 8.90
N VAL A 180 11.92 4.24 9.63
CA VAL A 180 13.28 4.72 9.86
C VAL A 180 14.00 3.92 10.94
N THR A 181 13.33 3.63 12.07
CA THR A 181 13.96 2.92 13.20
C THR A 181 14.27 1.46 12.89
N LEU A 182 13.45 0.80 12.05
CA LEU A 182 13.71 -0.58 11.61
C LEU A 182 14.90 -0.66 10.64
N GLN A 183 15.07 0.33 9.75
CA GLN A 183 16.20 0.38 8.82
C GLN A 183 17.53 0.69 9.53
N SER A 184 17.49 1.34 10.67
CA SER A 184 18.66 1.83 11.40
C SER A 184 18.77 1.25 12.83
N ALA A 185 18.39 -0.03 13.01
CA ALA A 185 18.39 -0.72 14.30
C ALA A 185 19.74 -0.66 15.09
N TYR A 186 20.84 -0.36 14.39
CA TYR A 186 22.18 -0.16 15.00
C TYR A 186 22.38 1.25 15.57
N LEU A 187 21.50 2.22 15.30
CA LEU A 187 21.63 3.63 15.71
C LEU A 187 20.85 3.98 16.99
N GLY A 188 20.27 2.99 17.66
CA GLY A 188 19.51 3.18 18.90
C GLY A 188 18.01 3.40 18.65
N GLU A 189 17.28 3.79 19.72
CA GLU A 189 15.81 3.89 19.71
C GLU A 189 15.24 4.94 18.74
N CYS A 190 16.03 5.97 18.39
CA CYS A 190 15.63 7.05 17.49
C CYS A 190 16.03 6.81 16.03
N GLY A 191 16.81 5.76 15.73
CA GLY A 191 17.28 5.51 14.38
C GLY A 191 18.03 6.71 13.79
N SER A 192 17.75 7.08 12.56
CA SER A 192 18.36 8.25 11.90
C SER A 192 17.71 9.59 12.25
N PHE A 193 16.67 9.64 13.06
CA PHE A 193 16.06 10.92 13.47
C PHE A 193 16.96 11.71 14.42
N ALA A 194 16.97 13.03 14.29
CA ALA A 194 17.51 13.89 15.33
C ALA A 194 16.66 13.75 16.60
N GLN A 195 17.34 13.79 17.77
CA GLN A 195 16.75 13.49 19.07
C GLN A 195 15.45 14.26 19.34
N ARG A 196 15.40 15.54 18.98
CA ARG A 196 14.21 16.41 19.18
C ARG A 196 12.94 15.86 18.49
N TRP A 197 13.07 15.20 17.34
CA TRP A 197 11.95 14.61 16.62
C TRP A 197 11.50 13.29 17.25
N CYS A 198 12.45 12.49 17.70
CA CYS A 198 12.20 11.28 18.47
C CYS A 198 11.44 11.60 19.77
N ASP A 199 11.88 12.62 20.53
CA ASP A 199 11.23 13.06 21.75
C ASP A 199 9.79 13.55 21.47
N ALA A 200 9.60 14.34 20.41
CA ALA A 200 8.28 14.84 20.00
C ALA A 200 7.33 13.68 19.65
N TYR A 201 7.81 12.67 18.93
CA TYR A 201 7.02 11.48 18.63
C TYR A 201 6.65 10.69 19.89
N GLN A 202 7.61 10.44 20.78
CA GLN A 202 7.35 9.75 22.06
C GLN A 202 6.34 10.50 22.92
N ASN A 203 6.45 11.83 23.01
CA ASN A 203 5.47 12.69 23.70
C ASN A 203 4.08 12.55 23.09
N ALA A 204 3.98 12.59 21.76
CA ALA A 204 2.70 12.44 21.04
C ALA A 204 2.04 11.07 21.33
N VAL A 205 2.82 9.99 21.32
CA VAL A 205 2.32 8.63 21.63
C VAL A 205 1.86 8.51 23.09
N LEU A 206 2.59 9.11 24.03
CA LEU A 206 2.27 9.02 25.47
C LEU A 206 1.09 9.91 25.86
N GLN A 207 1.02 11.13 25.30
CA GLN A 207 0.06 12.16 25.72
C GLN A 207 -1.16 12.30 24.79
N GLY A 208 -1.13 11.73 23.57
CA GLY A 208 -2.14 11.92 22.53
C GLY A 208 -2.27 13.37 22.04
N LYS A 209 -1.29 14.22 22.36
CA LYS A 209 -1.26 15.65 22.00
C LYS A 209 0.19 16.17 22.02
N PRO A 210 0.53 17.19 21.21
CA PRO A 210 1.84 17.81 21.24
C PRO A 210 2.00 18.72 22.46
N SER A 211 3.22 18.78 23.02
CA SER A 211 3.60 19.81 23.98
C SER A 211 3.76 21.19 23.28
N LEU A 212 3.94 22.25 24.05
CA LEU A 212 4.20 23.59 23.47
C LEU A 212 5.53 23.63 22.70
N SER A 213 6.54 22.88 23.14
CA SER A 213 7.80 22.73 22.40
C SER A 213 7.62 21.97 21.10
N ASP A 214 6.85 20.88 21.12
CA ASP A 214 6.56 20.08 19.94
C ASP A 214 5.79 20.88 18.88
N LYS A 215 4.80 21.69 19.31
CA LYS A 215 4.08 22.62 18.42
C LYS A 215 5.04 23.57 17.69
N ARG A 216 5.93 24.23 18.42
CA ARG A 216 6.94 25.12 17.82
C ARG A 216 7.85 24.40 16.84
N LEU A 217 8.20 23.15 17.16
CA LEU A 217 9.01 22.30 16.29
C LEU A 217 8.24 21.99 14.99
N LEU A 218 6.98 21.54 15.08
CA LEU A 218 6.11 21.26 13.92
C LEU A 218 5.87 22.54 13.08
N GLU A 219 5.58 23.67 13.71
CA GLU A 219 5.44 24.96 13.05
C GLU A 219 6.71 25.37 12.29
N SER A 220 7.89 25.10 12.82
CA SER A 220 9.17 25.49 12.21
C SER A 220 9.44 24.86 10.86
N VAL A 221 8.77 23.74 10.55
CA VAL A 221 8.87 23.00 9.28
C VAL A 221 7.57 23.01 8.47
N SER A 222 6.71 23.98 8.77
CA SER A 222 5.39 24.14 8.11
C SER A 222 5.48 25.26 7.04
N PRO A 223 5.36 24.91 5.74
CA PRO A 223 5.47 25.91 4.64
C PRO A 223 4.54 27.10 4.78
N ILE A 224 3.35 26.92 5.36
CA ILE A 224 2.37 28.02 5.51
C ILE A 224 2.91 29.19 6.33
N LYS A 225 3.81 28.92 7.28
CA LYS A 225 4.48 29.95 8.09
C LYS A 225 5.36 30.87 7.27
N TYR A 226 5.90 30.37 6.18
CA TYR A 226 6.84 31.04 5.29
C TYR A 226 6.22 31.40 3.93
N ALA A 227 4.92 31.23 3.76
CA ALA A 227 4.22 31.44 2.50
C ALA A 227 4.48 32.84 1.90
N SER A 228 4.60 33.89 2.76
CA SER A 228 4.89 35.25 2.32
C SER A 228 6.28 35.43 1.69
N SER A 229 7.21 34.51 1.92
CA SER A 229 8.57 34.54 1.40
C SER A 229 8.71 33.70 0.12
N ILE A 230 7.69 32.94 -0.27
CA ILE A 230 7.70 32.18 -1.53
C ILE A 230 7.34 33.13 -2.68
N LEU A 231 8.34 33.52 -3.46
CA LEU A 231 8.20 34.48 -4.56
C LEU A 231 8.13 33.79 -5.93
N ALA A 232 8.58 32.55 -6.04
CA ALA A 232 8.58 31.81 -7.27
C ALA A 232 7.16 31.38 -7.70
N PRO A 233 6.87 31.31 -9.02
CA PRO A 233 5.71 30.63 -9.57
C PRO A 233 5.50 29.26 -8.91
N THR A 234 4.31 29.02 -8.36
CA THR A 234 4.06 27.83 -7.55
C THR A 234 2.89 27.01 -8.08
N LEU A 235 3.13 25.73 -8.33
CA LEU A 235 2.11 24.72 -8.63
C LEU A 235 1.93 23.81 -7.40
N LEU A 236 0.72 23.79 -6.85
CA LEU A 236 0.33 22.87 -5.80
C LEU A 236 -0.52 21.75 -6.40
N SER A 237 -0.14 20.52 -6.15
CA SER A 237 -0.87 19.32 -6.56
C SER A 237 -1.24 18.51 -5.32
N GLN A 238 -2.49 18.02 -5.24
CA GLN A 238 -2.96 17.30 -4.05
C GLN A 238 -3.94 16.20 -4.44
N GLY A 239 -3.80 15.03 -3.81
CA GLY A 239 -4.67 13.90 -4.01
C GLY A 239 -5.98 13.99 -3.23
N GLN A 240 -7.11 13.68 -3.87
CA GLN A 240 -8.42 13.67 -3.22
C GLN A 240 -8.55 12.54 -2.19
N ALA A 241 -7.85 11.41 -2.43
CA ALA A 241 -7.83 10.26 -1.52
C ALA A 241 -6.64 10.28 -0.55
N ASP A 242 -5.96 11.43 -0.41
CA ASP A 242 -4.86 11.58 0.53
C ASP A 242 -5.35 11.71 1.97
N SER A 243 -5.25 10.61 2.71
CA SER A 243 -5.66 10.56 4.12
C SER A 243 -4.59 11.12 5.07
N LEU A 244 -3.34 11.27 4.61
CA LEU A 244 -2.28 11.90 5.39
C LEU A 244 -2.36 13.43 5.30
N PHE A 245 -2.36 13.96 4.07
CA PHE A 245 -2.45 15.38 3.78
C PHE A 245 -3.64 15.65 2.84
N PRO A 246 -4.84 15.86 3.39
CA PRO A 246 -6.05 16.04 2.58
C PRO A 246 -6.00 17.33 1.75
N LEU A 247 -6.91 17.46 0.77
CA LEU A 247 -7.03 18.64 -0.11
C LEU A 247 -7.02 19.98 0.65
N SER A 248 -7.43 19.96 1.92
CA SER A 248 -7.42 21.14 2.79
C SER A 248 -6.02 21.73 2.99
N GLU A 249 -4.95 20.93 2.84
CA GLU A 249 -3.58 21.42 2.97
C GLU A 249 -3.21 22.31 1.80
N SER A 250 -3.38 21.84 0.57
CA SER A 250 -3.14 22.69 -0.61
C SER A 250 -4.08 23.88 -0.69
N TYR A 251 -5.36 23.71 -0.27
CA TYR A 251 -6.32 24.81 -0.19
C TYR A 251 -5.87 25.94 0.74
N LYS A 252 -5.45 25.60 1.96
CA LYS A 252 -4.97 26.57 2.97
C LYS A 252 -3.73 27.30 2.47
N LEU A 253 -2.75 26.54 1.92
CA LEU A 253 -1.51 27.14 1.42
C LEU A 253 -1.77 28.02 0.22
N ALA A 254 -2.57 27.61 -0.76
CA ALA A 254 -2.94 28.40 -1.93
C ALA A 254 -3.61 29.73 -1.50
N ARG A 255 -4.50 29.66 -0.50
CA ARG A 255 -5.16 30.85 0.04
C ARG A 255 -4.18 31.80 0.72
N GLU A 256 -3.18 31.27 1.42
CA GLU A 256 -2.16 32.09 2.09
C GLU A 256 -1.19 32.72 1.07
N LEU A 257 -0.74 31.96 0.07
CA LEU A 257 0.08 32.48 -1.04
C LEU A 257 -0.66 33.61 -1.79
N LYS A 258 -1.96 33.46 -2.05
CA LYS A 258 -2.77 34.47 -2.73
C LYS A 258 -2.90 35.79 -1.98
N LYS A 259 -2.88 35.76 -0.63
CA LYS A 259 -2.95 36.98 0.21
C LYS A 259 -1.75 37.91 0.03
N ASN A 260 -0.63 37.37 -0.35
CA ASN A 260 0.62 38.12 -0.42
C ASN A 260 0.69 39.09 -1.62
N LYS A 261 -0.37 39.17 -2.43
CA LYS A 261 -0.52 40.12 -3.56
C LYS A 261 0.68 40.14 -4.53
N THR A 262 1.44 39.10 -4.60
CA THR A 262 2.46 38.94 -5.62
C THR A 262 1.75 38.59 -6.91
N ASP A 263 2.15 39.17 -8.01
CA ASP A 263 1.72 38.80 -9.37
C ASP A 263 2.26 37.39 -9.76
N ASN A 264 2.79 36.65 -8.79
CA ASN A 264 3.38 35.36 -9.02
C ASN A 264 2.30 34.36 -9.42
N PRO A 265 2.51 33.64 -10.51
CA PRO A 265 1.61 32.61 -10.96
C PRO A 265 1.40 31.52 -9.87
N LEU A 266 0.14 31.27 -9.56
CA LEU A 266 -0.29 30.18 -8.65
C LEU A 266 -1.29 29.30 -9.37
N SER A 267 -1.01 28.00 -9.40
CA SER A 267 -1.94 27.00 -9.94
C SER A 267 -2.16 25.88 -8.94
N LEU A 268 -3.35 25.27 -9.00
CA LEU A 268 -3.77 24.22 -8.11
C LEU A 268 -4.30 23.02 -8.93
N ILE A 269 -3.84 21.82 -8.60
CA ILE A 269 -4.34 20.56 -9.18
C ILE A 269 -4.87 19.67 -8.07
N TRP A 270 -6.15 19.24 -8.18
CA TRP A 270 -6.73 18.24 -7.32
C TRP A 270 -6.99 16.95 -8.14
N HIS A 271 -6.10 15.97 -7.97
CA HIS A 271 -6.16 14.71 -8.70
C HIS A 271 -6.84 13.60 -7.89
N ALA A 272 -7.24 12.50 -8.53
CA ALA A 272 -8.01 11.44 -7.88
C ALA A 272 -7.17 10.51 -6.98
N ASP A 273 -5.85 10.52 -7.12
CA ASP A 273 -4.97 9.61 -6.38
C ASP A 273 -4.87 9.98 -4.88
N GLY A 274 -4.29 9.09 -4.08
CA GLY A 274 -4.05 9.27 -2.65
C GLY A 274 -2.56 9.48 -2.32
N HIS A 275 -2.22 9.46 -1.02
CA HIS A 275 -0.82 9.54 -0.57
C HIS A 275 -0.08 8.23 -0.85
N ASP A 276 -0.76 7.13 -0.64
CA ASP A 276 -0.33 5.76 -0.86
C ASP A 276 -1.45 5.04 -1.61
N GLY A 277 -1.19 4.51 -2.77
CA GLY A 277 -2.20 3.78 -3.53
C GLY A 277 -2.06 3.92 -5.03
N SER A 278 -3.18 4.06 -5.74
CA SER A 278 -3.21 4.14 -7.20
C SER A 278 -2.47 5.36 -7.73
N ASN A 279 -1.58 5.15 -8.68
CA ASN A 279 -0.93 6.20 -9.47
C ASN A 279 -1.58 6.34 -10.85
N ALA A 280 -2.91 6.21 -10.90
CA ALA A 280 -3.65 6.19 -12.16
C ALA A 280 -3.48 7.50 -12.96
N GLN A 281 -3.30 8.62 -12.27
CA GLN A 281 -3.09 9.93 -12.89
C GLN A 281 -1.62 10.35 -13.01
N ALA A 282 -0.65 9.53 -12.58
CA ALA A 282 0.76 9.89 -12.66
C ALA A 282 1.24 10.32 -14.06
N PRO A 283 0.83 9.67 -15.18
CA PRO A 283 1.21 10.17 -16.51
C PRO A 283 0.66 11.56 -16.81
N TYR A 284 -0.58 11.86 -16.39
CA TYR A 284 -1.19 13.17 -16.56
C TYR A 284 -0.45 14.22 -15.72
N LEU A 285 -0.20 13.96 -14.44
CA LEU A 285 0.51 14.87 -13.55
C LEU A 285 1.92 15.17 -14.06
N ARG A 286 2.64 14.15 -14.53
CA ARG A 286 3.97 14.30 -15.11
C ARG A 286 3.99 15.27 -16.30
N GLU A 287 2.98 15.20 -17.18
CA GLU A 287 2.84 16.16 -18.29
C GLU A 287 2.49 17.56 -17.79
N GLN A 288 1.62 17.72 -16.77
CA GLN A 288 1.33 19.03 -16.18
C GLN A 288 2.57 19.64 -15.54
N PHE A 289 3.37 18.87 -14.82
CA PHE A 289 4.62 19.31 -14.22
C PHE A 289 5.66 19.73 -15.29
N LEU A 290 5.72 18.99 -16.39
CA LEU A 290 6.56 19.36 -17.54
C LEU A 290 6.11 20.69 -18.14
N LEU A 291 4.81 20.89 -18.37
CA LEU A 291 4.28 22.14 -18.93
C LEU A 291 4.58 23.33 -18.01
N TRP A 292 4.49 23.14 -16.69
CA TRP A 292 4.83 24.16 -15.69
C TRP A 292 6.29 24.58 -15.81
N PHE A 293 7.24 23.64 -15.81
CA PHE A 293 8.65 23.93 -15.96
C PHE A 293 9.00 24.48 -17.35
N GLN A 294 8.34 24.04 -18.41
CA GLN A 294 8.55 24.61 -19.74
C GLN A 294 8.09 26.05 -19.81
N LYS A 295 7.00 26.40 -19.12
CA LYS A 295 6.52 27.79 -19.06
C LYS A 295 7.51 28.69 -18.31
N HIS A 296 8.00 28.27 -17.16
CA HIS A 296 8.73 29.14 -16.24
C HIS A 296 10.26 29.03 -16.34
N LEU A 297 10.82 27.94 -16.90
CA LEU A 297 12.27 27.78 -17.07
C LEU A 297 12.73 27.86 -18.52
N LEU A 298 11.81 27.69 -19.49
CA LEU A 298 12.12 27.77 -20.92
C LEU A 298 11.39 28.94 -21.61
N ASP A 299 10.71 29.77 -20.85
CA ASP A 299 9.94 30.94 -21.31
C ASP A 299 8.98 30.63 -22.46
N ARG A 300 8.36 29.41 -22.43
CA ARG A 300 7.39 29.03 -23.45
C ARG A 300 6.04 29.69 -23.20
N GLU A 301 5.41 30.20 -24.25
CA GLU A 301 4.03 30.69 -24.20
C GLU A 301 3.07 29.49 -24.03
N ILE A 302 2.76 29.12 -22.78
CA ILE A 302 1.85 28.07 -22.41
C ILE A 302 0.74 28.67 -21.56
N GLU A 303 -0.52 28.50 -22.01
CA GLU A 303 -1.67 28.75 -21.15
C GLU A 303 -1.77 27.61 -20.13
N PHE A 304 -1.65 27.92 -18.86
CA PHE A 304 -1.75 26.94 -17.78
C PHE A 304 -2.95 27.28 -16.89
N PRO A 305 -3.93 26.37 -16.70
CA PRO A 305 -5.14 26.66 -15.93
C PRO A 305 -4.83 27.02 -14.48
N VAL A 306 -5.58 27.95 -13.93
CA VAL A 306 -5.46 28.38 -12.53
C VAL A 306 -5.83 27.26 -11.58
N PHE A 307 -6.90 26.53 -11.90
CA PHE A 307 -7.33 25.38 -11.10
C PHE A 307 -7.77 24.22 -12.01
N GLN A 308 -7.28 23.04 -11.67
CA GLN A 308 -7.65 21.80 -12.34
C GLN A 308 -8.12 20.79 -11.30
N PHE A 309 -9.16 20.03 -11.60
CA PHE A 309 -9.62 18.99 -10.71
C PHE A 309 -10.26 17.83 -11.46
N THR A 310 -10.15 16.65 -10.87
CA THR A 310 -10.69 15.41 -11.41
C THR A 310 -12.04 15.11 -10.77
N ARG A 311 -13.07 14.83 -11.57
CA ARG A 311 -14.34 14.30 -11.08
C ARG A 311 -14.36 12.79 -11.27
N SER A 312 -14.63 12.06 -10.21
CA SER A 312 -15.05 10.68 -10.30
C SER A 312 -16.58 10.64 -10.34
N ASN A 313 -17.15 10.21 -11.42
CA ASN A 313 -18.59 9.89 -11.44
C ASN A 313 -18.80 8.73 -10.48
N GLY A 314 -19.36 8.96 -9.31
CA GLY A 314 -19.56 8.12 -8.11
C GLY A 314 -19.95 6.64 -8.22
N SER A 315 -19.68 5.99 -9.33
CA SER A 315 -19.81 4.55 -9.52
C SER A 315 -18.52 4.01 -10.12
N ILE A 316 -17.63 3.52 -9.25
CA ILE A 316 -16.59 2.62 -9.70
C ILE A 316 -17.26 1.28 -9.97
N SER A 317 -17.67 1.06 -11.23
CA SER A 317 -17.98 -0.27 -11.70
C SER A 317 -16.67 -1.07 -11.73
N LEU A 318 -16.63 -2.22 -11.07
CA LEU A 318 -15.51 -3.16 -11.18
C LEU A 318 -15.25 -3.62 -12.64
N GLN A 319 -16.19 -3.35 -13.56
CA GLN A 319 -16.08 -3.61 -14.98
C GLN A 319 -15.43 -2.46 -15.77
N ASP A 320 -15.44 -1.23 -15.25
CA ASP A 320 -14.93 -0.03 -15.92
C ASP A 320 -13.59 0.47 -15.33
N SER A 321 -12.65 -0.43 -15.06
CA SER A 321 -11.27 -0.08 -14.69
C SER A 321 -10.51 0.74 -15.76
N THR A 322 -11.18 1.12 -16.85
CA THR A 322 -10.67 1.92 -17.96
C THR A 322 -11.25 3.33 -18.04
N VAL A 323 -12.10 3.75 -17.09
CA VAL A 323 -12.62 5.14 -17.10
C VAL A 323 -11.49 6.07 -16.68
N ILE A 324 -10.87 6.73 -17.66
CA ILE A 324 -9.95 7.84 -17.44
C ILE A 324 -10.74 8.94 -16.71
N PRO A 325 -10.36 9.32 -15.48
CA PRO A 325 -11.05 10.35 -14.74
C PRO A 325 -11.12 11.64 -15.57
N LYS A 326 -12.31 12.26 -15.67
CA LYS A 326 -12.45 13.50 -16.42
C LYS A 326 -11.85 14.65 -15.64
N VAL A 327 -10.89 15.34 -16.24
CA VAL A 327 -10.32 16.55 -15.68
C VAL A 327 -11.16 17.75 -16.10
N PHE A 328 -11.37 18.65 -15.15
CA PHE A 328 -12.06 19.94 -15.34
C PHE A 328 -11.09 21.07 -15.02
N THR A 329 -11.26 22.19 -15.72
CA THR A 329 -10.48 23.40 -15.51
C THR A 329 -11.35 24.56 -15.12
N SER A 330 -10.83 25.44 -14.27
CA SER A 330 -11.47 26.69 -13.85
C SER A 330 -10.49 27.83 -13.84
N GLU A 331 -10.94 29.01 -14.23
CA GLU A 331 -10.18 30.27 -14.16
C GLU A 331 -10.11 30.86 -12.74
N LYS A 332 -10.82 30.26 -11.80
CA LYS A 332 -10.87 30.67 -10.40
C LYS A 332 -10.37 29.57 -9.48
N LEU A 333 -9.63 29.96 -8.46
CA LEU A 333 -9.29 29.05 -7.35
C LEU A 333 -10.56 28.72 -6.54
N PRO A 334 -10.60 27.57 -5.83
CA PRO A 334 -11.81 27.15 -5.09
C PRO A 334 -12.36 28.23 -4.15
N PHE A 335 -11.49 28.96 -3.46
CA PHE A 335 -11.88 29.99 -2.49
C PHE A 335 -12.33 31.33 -3.10
N ASP A 336 -12.21 31.51 -4.41
CA ASP A 336 -12.72 32.67 -5.15
C ASP A 336 -14.18 32.45 -5.63
N ASN A 337 -14.77 31.29 -5.35
CA ASN A 337 -16.15 30.97 -5.72
C ASN A 337 -17.13 31.37 -4.62
N GLU A 338 -18.40 31.60 -5.00
CA GLU A 338 -19.48 31.92 -4.07
C GLU A 338 -19.82 30.73 -3.18
N LEU A 339 -20.16 31.03 -1.92
CA LEU A 339 -20.66 30.05 -0.96
C LEU A 339 -22.15 29.81 -1.16
N GLN A 340 -22.53 28.54 -1.16
CA GLN A 340 -23.92 28.09 -1.21
C GLN A 340 -24.33 27.53 0.17
N GLN A 341 -25.66 27.43 0.40
CA GLN A 341 -26.21 26.91 1.65
C GLN A 341 -27.20 25.80 1.38
N LEU A 342 -27.17 24.76 2.21
CA LEU A 342 -28.08 23.63 2.18
C LEU A 342 -28.66 23.41 3.59
N GLN A 343 -29.99 23.41 3.70
CA GLN A 343 -30.66 23.12 4.97
C GLN A 343 -30.57 21.63 5.31
N LEU A 344 -30.24 21.35 6.56
CA LEU A 344 -30.31 20.01 7.14
C LEU A 344 -31.63 19.89 7.93
N VAL A 345 -32.41 18.91 7.59
CA VAL A 345 -33.79 18.79 8.09
C VAL A 345 -34.00 17.62 9.02
N THR A 346 -33.16 16.58 8.94
CA THR A 346 -33.29 15.37 9.76
C THR A 346 -31.93 14.72 10.04
N PRO A 347 -31.73 14.14 11.24
CA PRO A 347 -32.44 14.46 12.47
C PRO A 347 -32.01 15.85 13.00
N THR A 348 -32.80 16.46 13.82
CA THR A 348 -32.44 17.76 14.45
C THR A 348 -31.32 17.63 15.46
N THR A 349 -31.07 16.43 15.95
CA THR A 349 -30.02 16.10 16.90
C THR A 349 -29.51 14.67 16.63
N ALA A 350 -28.23 14.50 16.45
CA ALA A 350 -27.59 13.19 16.37
C ALA A 350 -27.08 12.80 17.77
N MET A 351 -27.55 11.68 18.29
CA MET A 351 -27.07 11.09 19.55
C MET A 351 -26.05 10.00 19.25
N ILE A 352 -24.88 10.10 19.87
CA ILE A 352 -23.75 9.21 19.58
C ILE A 352 -23.22 8.66 20.90
N TYR A 353 -23.21 7.34 21.00
CA TYR A 353 -22.69 6.61 22.15
C TYR A 353 -21.55 5.68 21.70
N PRO A 354 -20.26 6.02 21.95
CA PRO A 354 -19.16 5.16 21.63
C PRO A 354 -19.05 4.01 22.63
N ILE A 355 -18.91 2.80 22.13
CA ILE A 355 -18.42 1.70 22.93
C ILE A 355 -16.89 1.86 22.99
N GLY A 356 -16.36 2.08 24.19
CA GLY A 356 -14.93 2.40 24.37
C GLY A 356 -14.01 1.46 23.61
N GLY A 357 -13.15 2.03 22.76
CA GLY A 357 -12.12 1.30 22.04
C GLY A 357 -12.53 0.56 20.76
N VAL A 358 -13.80 0.61 20.35
CA VAL A 358 -14.25 0.04 19.05
C VAL A 358 -14.23 1.14 18.00
N PRO A 359 -13.47 1.02 16.91
CA PRO A 359 -13.48 2.01 15.83
C PRO A 359 -14.83 2.00 15.11
N SER A 360 -15.42 3.18 14.93
CA SER A 360 -16.65 3.38 14.16
C SER A 360 -16.41 3.89 12.75
N ALA A 361 -15.19 4.33 12.46
CA ALA A 361 -14.76 4.70 11.12
C ALA A 361 -13.32 4.26 10.87
N ILE A 362 -13.00 4.04 9.60
CA ILE A 362 -11.67 3.65 9.11
C ILE A 362 -11.36 4.60 7.96
N SER A 363 -10.80 5.77 8.28
CA SER A 363 -10.61 6.80 7.26
C SER A 363 -9.14 7.03 6.90
N ALA A 364 -8.21 6.74 7.79
CA ALA A 364 -6.82 7.17 7.64
C ALA A 364 -5.83 6.02 7.91
N LEU A 365 -5.93 4.94 7.13
CA LEU A 365 -4.97 3.83 7.20
C LEU A 365 -3.97 3.89 6.05
N PRO A 366 -2.66 3.88 6.34
CA PRO A 366 -1.61 3.74 5.33
C PRO A 366 -1.77 2.45 4.52
N GLY A 367 -1.48 2.51 3.21
CA GLY A 367 -1.49 1.34 2.33
C GLY A 367 -2.87 0.83 1.90
N ILE A 368 -3.95 1.42 2.39
CA ILE A 368 -5.32 1.02 2.02
C ILE A 368 -5.97 2.05 1.08
N GLY A 369 -5.60 3.33 1.17
CA GLY A 369 -5.96 4.41 0.25
C GLY A 369 -7.34 4.26 -0.41
N SER A 370 -7.40 4.36 -1.73
CA SER A 370 -8.63 4.16 -2.53
C SER A 370 -9.24 2.76 -2.41
N ALA A 371 -8.45 1.73 -2.07
CA ALA A 371 -8.97 0.37 -1.89
C ALA A 371 -9.83 0.26 -0.62
N GLY A 372 -9.53 1.02 0.43
CA GLY A 372 -10.35 1.09 1.64
C GLY A 372 -11.71 1.74 1.39
N ALA A 373 -11.74 2.81 0.59
CA ALA A 373 -12.99 3.45 0.16
C ALA A 373 -13.83 2.49 -0.70
N LEU A 374 -13.20 1.76 -1.61
CA LEU A 374 -13.85 0.76 -2.46
C LEU A 374 -14.43 -0.40 -1.64
N ALA A 375 -13.65 -0.92 -0.69
CA ALA A 375 -14.11 -2.00 0.21
C ALA A 375 -15.27 -1.53 1.09
N SER A 376 -15.23 -0.29 1.59
CA SER A 376 -16.31 0.33 2.36
C SER A 376 -17.59 0.47 1.52
N GLN A 377 -17.46 0.87 0.25
CA GLN A 377 -18.59 1.01 -0.67
C GLN A 377 -19.20 -0.34 -1.07
N LEU A 378 -18.36 -1.36 -1.32
CA LEU A 378 -18.80 -2.73 -1.59
C LEU A 378 -19.54 -3.32 -0.38
N LEU A 379 -19.00 -3.16 0.83
CA LEU A 379 -19.64 -3.62 2.06
C LEU A 379 -20.96 -2.86 2.33
N SER A 380 -21.02 -1.56 2.06
CA SER A 380 -22.22 -0.75 2.16
C SER A 380 -23.32 -1.26 1.22
N ASN A 381 -22.98 -1.60 -0.01
CA ASN A 381 -23.92 -2.14 -1.01
C ASN A 381 -24.39 -3.56 -0.68
N LEU A 382 -23.52 -4.40 -0.09
CA LEU A 382 -23.85 -5.80 0.23
C LEU A 382 -24.54 -5.97 1.58
N ALA A 383 -24.17 -5.18 2.58
CA ALA A 383 -24.63 -5.34 3.96
C ALA A 383 -25.72 -4.34 4.37
N GLY A 384 -26.04 -3.35 3.52
CA GLY A 384 -27.03 -2.32 3.82
C GLY A 384 -26.60 -1.32 4.90
N PHE A 385 -25.33 -1.36 5.38
CA PHE A 385 -24.77 -0.36 6.28
C PHE A 385 -23.32 -0.04 5.88
N SER A 386 -22.92 1.21 6.09
CA SER A 386 -21.53 1.63 5.86
C SER A 386 -20.68 1.30 7.09
N PRO A 387 -19.52 0.65 6.93
CA PRO A 387 -18.57 0.44 8.04
C PRO A 387 -18.09 1.75 8.68
N ALA A 388 -18.19 2.87 7.96
CA ALA A 388 -17.85 4.19 8.48
C ALA A 388 -18.91 4.75 9.45
N PHE A 389 -20.14 4.20 9.42
CA PHE A 389 -21.26 4.73 10.21
C PHE A 389 -22.00 3.59 10.92
N LEU A 390 -21.40 3.08 12.00
CA LEU A 390 -22.01 2.02 12.82
C LEU A 390 -23.14 2.59 13.69
N PRO A 391 -24.30 1.94 13.74
CA PRO A 391 -25.41 2.36 14.58
C PRO A 391 -25.00 2.53 16.05
N GLY A 392 -25.39 3.62 16.68
CA GLY A 392 -25.07 3.94 18.07
C GLY A 392 -23.69 4.54 18.32
N GLN A 393 -22.78 4.46 17.32
CA GLN A 393 -21.45 5.08 17.37
C GLN A 393 -21.30 6.22 16.36
N SER A 394 -22.31 6.45 15.56
CA SER A 394 -22.35 7.48 14.52
C SER A 394 -23.77 8.03 14.37
N GLY A 395 -23.87 9.22 13.78
CA GLY A 395 -25.10 9.89 13.44
C GLY A 395 -24.98 10.63 12.11
N LEU A 396 -26.13 10.96 11.51
CA LEU A 396 -26.22 11.72 10.28
C LEU A 396 -27.13 12.93 10.49
N LEU A 397 -26.69 14.09 10.03
CA LEU A 397 -27.53 15.29 9.88
C LEU A 397 -27.83 15.44 8.40
N GLU A 398 -29.06 15.16 7.97
CA GLU A 398 -29.43 14.94 6.57
C GLU A 398 -30.18 16.15 5.98
N SER A 399 -29.96 16.46 4.72
CA SER A 399 -30.82 17.35 3.93
C SER A 399 -32.12 16.65 3.52
N ALA A 400 -33.08 17.40 2.99
CA ALA A 400 -34.11 16.79 2.16
C ALA A 400 -33.52 16.16 0.89
N PRO A 401 -34.18 15.18 0.27
CA PRO A 401 -33.79 14.68 -1.04
C PRO A 401 -33.64 15.81 -2.05
N LEU A 402 -32.54 15.82 -2.80
CA LEU A 402 -32.23 16.89 -3.74
C LEU A 402 -33.23 16.95 -4.89
N THR A 403 -33.69 18.15 -5.21
CA THR A 403 -34.53 18.44 -6.38
C THR A 403 -33.72 18.84 -7.61
N GLU A 404 -32.46 19.23 -7.40
CA GLU A 404 -31.49 19.59 -8.43
C GLU A 404 -30.13 18.95 -8.09
N PRO A 405 -29.28 18.65 -9.08
CA PRO A 405 -27.96 18.11 -8.81
C PRO A 405 -27.09 19.18 -8.13
N ILE A 406 -26.30 18.75 -7.14
CA ILE A 406 -25.35 19.60 -6.44
C ILE A 406 -23.92 19.09 -6.68
N SER A 407 -23.02 20.02 -6.99
CA SER A 407 -21.58 19.77 -7.06
C SER A 407 -20.85 20.58 -6.03
N VAL A 408 -20.19 19.93 -5.09
CA VAL A 408 -19.30 20.53 -4.10
C VAL A 408 -17.87 20.45 -4.61
N VAL A 409 -17.15 21.60 -4.66
CA VAL A 409 -15.74 21.67 -5.04
C VAL A 409 -15.05 22.61 -4.07
N GLY A 410 -14.53 22.06 -2.99
CA GLY A 410 -13.90 22.83 -1.93
C GLY A 410 -14.30 22.39 -0.53
N PRO A 411 -13.91 23.13 0.50
CA PRO A 411 -14.35 22.89 1.86
C PRO A 411 -15.82 23.24 2.05
N SER A 412 -16.43 22.58 3.04
CA SER A 412 -17.75 22.91 3.56
C SER A 412 -17.64 23.25 5.04
N SER A 413 -18.65 23.92 5.61
CA SER A 413 -18.67 24.21 7.04
C SER A 413 -20.09 24.22 7.60
N ILE A 414 -20.17 23.92 8.90
CA ILE A 414 -21.43 23.95 9.64
C ILE A 414 -21.19 24.41 11.07
N LYS A 415 -22.07 25.25 11.59
CA LYS A 415 -22.08 25.57 13.03
C LYS A 415 -22.97 24.58 13.76
N VAL A 416 -22.42 23.93 14.78
CA VAL A 416 -23.13 22.95 15.60
C VAL A 416 -22.98 23.27 17.08
N ARG A 417 -23.95 22.82 17.90
CA ARG A 417 -23.82 22.69 19.34
C ARG A 417 -23.48 21.28 19.71
N ILE A 418 -22.41 21.09 20.50
CA ILE A 418 -21.95 19.78 20.97
C ILE A 418 -22.11 19.75 22.49
N THR A 419 -22.81 18.72 23.00
CA THR A 419 -22.82 18.38 24.42
C THR A 419 -22.06 17.05 24.62
N SER A 420 -21.51 16.88 25.81
CA SER A 420 -20.81 15.63 26.18
C SER A 420 -21.07 15.34 27.66
N THR A 421 -21.10 14.07 28.04
CA THR A 421 -21.11 13.64 29.45
C THR A 421 -19.78 13.86 30.15
N GLU A 422 -18.72 14.14 29.39
CA GLU A 422 -17.39 14.43 29.88
C GLU A 422 -16.95 15.84 29.44
N PRO A 423 -16.01 16.49 30.15
CA PRO A 423 -15.54 17.84 29.79
C PRO A 423 -14.87 17.94 28.41
N GLU A 424 -14.46 16.83 27.85
CA GLU A 424 -13.83 16.78 26.53
C GLU A 424 -14.68 16.00 25.52
N ALA A 425 -14.66 16.43 24.25
CA ALA A 425 -15.22 15.67 23.13
C ALA A 425 -14.15 15.43 22.07
N THR A 426 -14.18 14.22 21.49
CA THR A 426 -13.46 13.87 20.25
C THR A 426 -14.48 13.28 19.30
N LEU A 427 -14.64 13.90 18.15
CA LEU A 427 -15.60 13.52 17.12
C LEU A 427 -14.95 13.64 15.73
N PHE A 428 -15.49 12.89 14.78
CA PHE A 428 -15.01 12.87 13.39
C PHE A 428 -16.19 13.22 12.48
N PHE A 429 -16.12 14.36 11.82
CA PHE A 429 -17.16 14.83 10.91
C PHE A 429 -16.79 14.53 9.47
N SER A 430 -17.78 14.32 8.62
CA SER A 430 -17.59 14.07 7.20
C SER A 430 -18.74 14.59 6.37
N LEU A 431 -18.48 14.93 5.11
CA LEU A 431 -19.52 15.20 4.12
C LEU A 431 -19.80 13.89 3.37
N VAL A 432 -21.03 13.46 3.33
CA VAL A 432 -21.45 12.20 2.70
C VAL A 432 -22.66 12.40 1.80
N THR A 433 -22.84 11.50 0.83
CA THR A 433 -24.08 11.36 0.09
C THR A 433 -24.80 10.08 0.50
N LYS A 434 -26.12 10.11 0.52
CA LYS A 434 -26.97 8.93 0.70
C LYS A 434 -27.87 8.82 -0.49
N SER A 435 -27.78 7.70 -1.20
CA SER A 435 -28.60 7.43 -2.37
C SER A 435 -30.06 7.13 -1.98
N PRO A 436 -31.01 7.18 -2.91
CA PRO A 436 -32.40 6.77 -2.67
C PRO A 436 -32.54 5.31 -2.20
N SER A 437 -31.57 4.45 -2.49
CA SER A 437 -31.50 3.08 -1.98
C SER A 437 -31.04 2.97 -0.53
N GLY A 438 -30.61 4.09 0.08
CA GLY A 438 -30.08 4.14 1.43
C GLY A 438 -28.56 3.92 1.56
N ALA A 439 -27.87 3.66 0.45
CA ALA A 439 -26.41 3.49 0.46
C ALA A 439 -25.71 4.82 0.77
N ILE A 440 -24.79 4.81 1.75
CA ILE A 440 -24.03 5.98 2.18
C ILE A 440 -22.66 5.93 1.51
N ASN A 441 -22.29 6.99 0.82
CA ASN A 441 -20.97 7.18 0.23
C ASN A 441 -20.22 8.27 0.99
N LEU A 442 -19.06 7.89 1.57
CA LEU A 442 -18.07 8.78 2.16
C LEU A 442 -16.99 9.05 1.10
N PRO A 443 -16.95 10.24 0.48
CA PRO A 443 -15.97 10.55 -0.56
C PRO A 443 -14.55 10.34 -0.04
N ASN A 444 -13.78 9.50 -0.73
CA ASN A 444 -12.37 9.24 -0.48
C ASN A 444 -12.00 8.82 0.96
N GLY A 445 -12.98 8.51 1.82
CA GLY A 445 -12.74 8.12 3.19
C GLY A 445 -12.19 9.22 4.11
N ILE A 446 -12.33 10.51 3.74
CA ILE A 446 -11.72 11.62 4.48
C ILE A 446 -12.69 12.18 5.53
N VAL A 447 -12.16 12.40 6.73
CA VAL A 447 -12.91 12.98 7.87
C VAL A 447 -12.28 14.28 8.37
N ALA A 448 -13.09 15.08 9.08
CA ALA A 448 -12.70 16.27 9.83
C ALA A 448 -12.61 15.92 11.32
N PRO A 449 -11.44 15.66 11.87
CA PRO A 449 -11.29 15.39 13.29
C PRO A 449 -11.50 16.65 14.14
N VAL A 450 -12.21 16.48 15.24
CA VAL A 450 -12.57 17.55 16.17
C VAL A 450 -12.18 17.14 17.58
N ARG A 451 -11.45 17.99 18.28
CA ARG A 451 -11.22 17.87 19.72
C ARG A 451 -11.62 19.16 20.41
N ILE A 452 -12.49 19.06 21.38
CA ILE A 452 -12.96 20.18 22.19
C ILE A 452 -12.63 19.87 23.64
N ALA A 453 -11.91 20.78 24.29
CA ALA A 453 -11.69 20.75 25.73
C ALA A 453 -12.68 21.70 26.43
N ASN A 454 -13.03 21.41 27.68
CA ASN A 454 -13.88 22.26 28.54
C ASN A 454 -15.26 22.51 27.93
N ILE A 455 -16.00 21.47 27.56
CA ILE A 455 -17.40 21.59 27.17
C ILE A 455 -18.22 22.01 28.38
N SER A 456 -19.02 23.10 28.23
CA SER A 456 -19.93 23.55 29.26
C SER A 456 -21.14 22.62 29.41
N ASP A 457 -21.82 22.67 30.60
CA ASP A 457 -23.01 21.84 30.89
C ASP A 457 -24.15 22.06 29.88
N GLY A 458 -24.27 23.27 29.32
CA GLY A 458 -25.24 23.60 28.25
C GLY A 458 -24.79 23.29 26.84
N GLY A 459 -23.59 22.73 26.69
CA GLY A 459 -22.97 22.48 25.41
C GLY A 459 -22.09 23.63 24.91
N THR A 460 -21.29 23.36 23.88
CA THR A 460 -20.39 24.35 23.26
C THR A 460 -20.73 24.49 21.78
N ASP A 461 -20.91 25.78 21.37
CA ASP A 461 -21.14 26.11 19.95
C ASP A 461 -19.82 26.24 19.21
N VAL A 462 -19.67 25.50 18.14
CA VAL A 462 -18.46 25.48 17.32
C VAL A 462 -18.79 25.49 15.83
N VAL A 463 -17.91 26.10 15.04
CA VAL A 463 -17.92 25.97 13.58
C VAL A 463 -16.97 24.86 13.20
N ILE A 464 -17.49 23.87 12.51
CA ILE A 464 -16.72 22.72 11.99
C ILE A 464 -16.43 22.98 10.51
N ASN A 465 -15.15 23.00 10.16
CA ASN A 465 -14.70 22.99 8.78
C ASN A 465 -14.54 21.54 8.31
N LEU A 466 -15.41 21.10 7.39
CA LEU A 466 -15.33 19.79 6.78
C LEU A 466 -14.16 19.75 5.76
N PRO A 467 -13.61 18.56 5.47
CA PRO A 467 -12.52 18.44 4.50
C PRO A 467 -12.91 19.07 3.16
N ALA A 468 -11.96 19.71 2.49
CA ALA A 468 -12.13 20.05 1.08
C ALA A 468 -12.34 18.74 0.30
N THR A 469 -13.34 18.73 -0.56
CA THR A 469 -13.71 17.55 -1.34
C THR A 469 -14.27 17.94 -2.70
N ILE A 470 -14.31 16.97 -3.60
CA ILE A 470 -15.07 17.01 -4.84
C ILE A 470 -16.17 15.96 -4.72
N LEU A 471 -17.43 16.41 -4.68
CA LEU A 471 -18.59 15.56 -4.49
C LEU A 471 -19.68 16.01 -5.43
N ASP A 472 -20.17 15.07 -6.23
CA ASP A 472 -21.34 15.27 -7.11
C ASP A 472 -22.52 14.45 -6.55
N ALA A 473 -23.64 15.10 -6.31
CA ALA A 473 -24.88 14.50 -5.86
C ALA A 473 -25.98 14.71 -6.89
N SER A 474 -26.72 13.65 -7.18
CA SER A 474 -27.79 13.63 -8.20
C SER A 474 -29.14 13.97 -7.60
N ILE A 475 -30.14 14.21 -8.45
CA ILE A 475 -31.54 14.37 -8.04
C ILE A 475 -31.98 13.12 -7.26
N GLY A 476 -32.61 13.33 -6.10
CA GLY A 476 -33.08 12.27 -5.20
C GLY A 476 -32.04 11.82 -4.17
N ASP A 477 -30.74 12.16 -4.33
CA ASP A 477 -29.73 11.92 -3.30
C ASP A 477 -29.97 12.85 -2.10
N VAL A 478 -29.45 12.47 -0.95
CA VAL A 478 -29.39 13.27 0.28
C VAL A 478 -27.93 13.62 0.55
N ILE A 479 -27.63 14.89 0.78
CA ILE A 479 -26.34 15.30 1.31
C ILE A 479 -26.47 15.33 2.83
N ALA A 480 -25.51 14.73 3.52
CA ALA A 480 -25.51 14.69 4.98
C ALA A 480 -24.14 15.00 5.57
N VAL A 481 -24.18 15.48 6.82
CA VAL A 481 -22.99 15.56 7.66
C VAL A 481 -22.96 14.31 8.54
N GLY A 482 -22.00 13.43 8.25
CA GLY A 482 -21.74 12.26 9.06
C GLY A 482 -20.91 12.60 10.29
N ILE A 483 -21.21 11.98 11.43
CA ILE A 483 -20.54 12.20 12.70
C ILE A 483 -20.23 10.84 13.31
N SER A 484 -18.95 10.57 13.56
CA SER A 484 -18.47 9.35 14.22
C SER A 484 -17.76 9.70 15.52
N SER A 485 -17.82 8.81 16.50
CA SER A 485 -17.18 9.01 17.80
C SER A 485 -15.78 8.44 17.92
N THR A 486 -15.39 7.56 16.99
CA THR A 486 -14.08 6.93 16.95
C THR A 486 -13.61 6.74 15.50
N ASP A 487 -12.30 6.77 15.29
CA ASP A 487 -11.66 6.45 14.02
C ASP A 487 -10.35 5.68 14.26
N GLN A 488 -10.10 4.62 13.51
CA GLN A 488 -8.96 3.73 13.75
C GLN A 488 -7.61 4.40 13.46
N GLY A 489 -7.57 5.37 12.55
CA GLY A 489 -6.35 6.08 12.18
C GLY A 489 -5.84 7.04 13.27
N TYR A 490 -6.71 7.39 14.20
CA TYR A 490 -6.48 8.44 15.18
C TYR A 490 -6.44 7.92 16.61
N GLU A 491 -5.90 8.76 17.52
CA GLU A 491 -6.06 8.54 18.95
C GLU A 491 -7.50 8.90 19.36
N THR A 492 -8.17 8.00 20.07
CA THR A 492 -9.56 8.12 20.46
C THR A 492 -9.74 7.98 21.97
N PRO A 493 -10.79 8.55 22.57
CA PRO A 493 -11.07 8.40 24.01
C PRO A 493 -11.19 6.93 24.41
N LYS A 494 -10.60 6.58 25.56
CA LYS A 494 -10.63 5.21 26.12
C LYS A 494 -11.88 4.91 26.97
N THR A 495 -12.67 5.94 27.27
CA THR A 495 -13.88 5.82 28.10
C THR A 495 -15.12 6.08 27.26
N SER A 496 -16.22 5.40 27.59
CA SER A 496 -17.51 5.61 26.94
C SER A 496 -18.10 6.98 27.31
N ARG A 497 -18.66 7.69 26.34
CA ARG A 497 -19.22 9.03 26.48
C ARG A 497 -20.50 9.16 25.66
N PHE A 498 -21.43 9.98 26.12
CA PHE A 498 -22.55 10.38 25.28
C PHE A 498 -22.27 11.74 24.67
N TYR A 499 -22.55 11.87 23.38
CA TYR A 499 -22.50 13.11 22.65
C TYR A 499 -23.87 13.43 22.06
N SER A 500 -24.27 14.69 22.12
CA SER A 500 -25.38 15.20 21.31
C SER A 500 -24.84 16.30 20.40
N VAL A 501 -25.18 16.23 19.12
CA VAL A 501 -24.74 17.21 18.13
C VAL A 501 -25.98 17.76 17.43
N SER A 502 -26.20 19.06 17.55
CA SER A 502 -27.34 19.76 16.95
C SER A 502 -26.87 20.82 15.97
N PRO A 503 -27.39 20.86 14.74
CA PRO A 503 -27.06 21.90 13.76
C PRO A 503 -27.66 23.26 14.21
N LEU A 504 -26.85 24.32 14.09
CA LEU A 504 -27.25 25.69 14.39
C LEU A 504 -27.39 26.56 13.15
N THR A 505 -26.75 26.17 12.05
CA THR A 505 -26.81 26.85 10.75
C THR A 505 -26.99 25.82 9.62
N PRO A 506 -27.43 26.27 8.44
CA PRO A 506 -27.29 25.46 7.24
C PRO A 506 -25.86 25.01 7.00
N LEU A 507 -25.67 23.90 6.27
CA LEU A 507 -24.40 23.51 5.71
C LEU A 507 -24.00 24.55 4.66
N THR A 508 -22.82 25.13 4.79
CA THR A 508 -22.24 26.04 3.81
C THR A 508 -21.21 25.29 3.00
N TYR A 509 -21.24 25.40 1.66
CA TYR A 509 -20.34 24.69 0.77
C TYR A 509 -19.92 25.55 -0.43
N GLN A 510 -18.84 25.16 -1.10
CA GLN A 510 -18.34 25.80 -2.32
C GLN A 510 -18.71 24.99 -3.56
N THR A 511 -18.95 25.69 -4.65
CA THR A 511 -19.12 25.10 -6.00
C THR A 511 -18.03 25.64 -6.92
N SER A 512 -17.85 25.06 -8.09
CA SER A 512 -16.96 25.62 -9.10
C SER A 512 -17.65 25.59 -10.47
N ILE A 513 -17.62 26.72 -11.16
CA ILE A 513 -17.95 26.81 -12.58
C ILE A 513 -16.71 26.32 -13.32
N ALA A 514 -16.78 25.14 -13.91
CA ALA A 514 -15.67 24.52 -14.60
C ALA A 514 -16.11 23.95 -15.94
N THR A 515 -15.21 24.02 -16.91
CA THR A 515 -15.36 23.38 -18.22
C THR A 515 -14.56 22.08 -18.24
N ALA A 516 -15.08 21.05 -18.91
CA ALA A 516 -14.29 19.86 -19.15
C ALA A 516 -13.05 20.23 -19.95
N ALA A 517 -11.87 19.85 -19.47
CA ALA A 517 -10.65 20.05 -20.23
C ALA A 517 -10.81 19.37 -21.59
N GLN A 518 -10.57 20.10 -22.65
CA GLN A 518 -10.53 19.50 -23.99
C GLN A 518 -9.38 18.48 -23.96
N SER A 519 -9.73 17.20 -24.00
CA SER A 519 -8.73 16.19 -24.35
C SER A 519 -8.23 16.60 -25.74
N SER A 520 -6.95 16.92 -25.86
CA SER A 520 -6.33 17.02 -27.18
C SER A 520 -6.77 15.78 -27.94
N SER A 521 -7.39 15.96 -29.09
CA SER A 521 -7.95 14.90 -29.91
C SER A 521 -6.90 13.79 -30.03
N ALA A 522 -6.97 12.82 -29.11
CA ALA A 522 -6.19 11.61 -29.21
C ALA A 522 -6.54 11.02 -30.56
N ASN A 523 -5.58 10.98 -31.46
CA ASN A 523 -5.72 10.40 -32.77
C ASN A 523 -6.55 9.11 -32.64
N ILE A 524 -7.74 9.07 -33.25
CA ILE A 524 -8.63 7.90 -33.28
C ILE A 524 -7.91 6.63 -33.78
N LEU A 525 -6.76 6.80 -34.43
CA LEU A 525 -5.86 5.72 -34.82
C LEU A 525 -5.19 5.01 -33.62
N TRP A 526 -5.02 5.65 -32.46
CA TRP A 526 -4.45 5.02 -31.26
C TRP A 526 -5.38 3.97 -30.61
N PRO A 527 -6.69 4.23 -30.38
CA PRO A 527 -7.61 3.22 -29.91
C PRO A 527 -7.76 2.05 -30.91
N LEU A 528 -7.76 2.31 -32.23
CA LEU A 528 -7.79 1.28 -33.24
C LEU A 528 -6.51 0.45 -33.26
N GLY A 529 -5.33 1.09 -33.10
CA GLY A 529 -4.06 0.40 -32.95
C GLY A 529 -3.95 -0.40 -31.65
N ALA A 530 -4.46 0.14 -30.53
CA ALA A 530 -4.54 -0.56 -29.26
C ALA A 530 -5.53 -1.74 -29.35
N PHE A 531 -6.69 -1.56 -29.98
CA PHE A 531 -7.66 -2.64 -30.19
C PHE A 531 -7.12 -3.75 -31.10
N ALA A 532 -6.43 -3.39 -32.16
CA ALA A 532 -5.72 -4.34 -33.03
C ALA A 532 -4.59 -5.05 -32.26
N SER A 533 -3.86 -4.33 -31.40
CA SER A 533 -2.80 -4.90 -30.54
C SER A 533 -3.37 -5.85 -29.49
N VAL A 534 -4.53 -5.52 -28.89
CA VAL A 534 -5.25 -6.41 -27.96
C VAL A 534 -5.76 -7.65 -28.68
N ILE A 535 -6.30 -7.53 -29.90
CA ILE A 535 -6.72 -8.69 -30.70
C ILE A 535 -5.49 -9.54 -31.06
N LEU A 536 -4.38 -8.93 -31.51
CA LEU A 536 -3.14 -9.65 -31.81
C LEU A 536 -2.55 -10.28 -30.54
N ALA A 537 -2.58 -9.58 -29.41
CA ALA A 537 -2.18 -10.13 -28.11
C ALA A 537 -3.10 -11.27 -27.67
N ALA A 538 -4.42 -11.14 -27.85
CA ALA A 538 -5.39 -12.21 -27.56
C ALA A 538 -5.18 -13.43 -28.47
N ILE A 539 -4.91 -13.22 -29.75
CA ILE A 539 -4.55 -14.27 -30.68
C ILE A 539 -3.20 -14.89 -30.27
N PHE A 540 -2.20 -14.08 -29.90
CA PHE A 540 -0.89 -14.53 -29.46
C PHE A 540 -0.97 -15.29 -28.13
N VAL A 541 -1.77 -14.81 -27.17
CA VAL A 541 -2.06 -15.51 -25.91
C VAL A 541 -2.85 -16.79 -26.17
N ARG A 542 -3.78 -16.80 -27.13
CA ARG A 542 -4.53 -18.00 -27.50
C ARG A 542 -3.64 -19.04 -28.18
N ILE A 543 -2.64 -18.61 -28.96
CA ILE A 543 -1.63 -19.48 -29.59
C ILE A 543 -0.61 -19.97 -28.55
N ARG A 544 -0.28 -19.15 -27.53
CA ARG A 544 0.66 -19.49 -26.46
C ARG A 544 0.00 -20.00 -25.18
N ARG A 545 -1.33 -20.19 -25.16
CA ARG A 545 -1.92 -20.90 -24.01
C ARG A 545 -1.25 -22.26 -23.91
N PRO A 546 -0.68 -22.61 -22.74
CA PRO A 546 -0.22 -23.96 -22.52
C PRO A 546 -1.38 -24.89 -22.85
N LYS A 547 -1.15 -25.89 -23.69
CA LYS A 547 -2.16 -26.89 -24.01
C LYS A 547 -2.51 -27.57 -22.69
N ILE A 548 -3.70 -27.26 -22.13
CA ILE A 548 -4.23 -27.97 -20.98
C ILE A 548 -4.48 -29.39 -21.50
N ALA A 549 -3.81 -30.36 -20.87
CA ALA A 549 -4.00 -31.75 -21.25
C ALA A 549 -5.46 -32.13 -20.99
N PRO A 550 -6.11 -32.85 -21.90
CA PRO A 550 -7.48 -33.31 -21.70
C PRO A 550 -7.56 -34.22 -20.47
N ALA A 551 -8.72 -34.28 -19.83
CA ALA A 551 -8.98 -35.19 -18.71
C ALA A 551 -8.66 -36.64 -19.15
N LYS A 552 -8.03 -37.40 -18.26
CA LYS A 552 -7.65 -38.79 -18.49
C LYS A 552 -8.75 -39.71 -17.94
N GLU A 553 -9.58 -40.28 -18.80
CA GLU A 553 -10.78 -41.03 -18.42
C GLU A 553 -10.50 -42.37 -17.67
N THR A 554 -9.23 -42.80 -17.48
CA THR A 554 -8.91 -44.16 -16.97
C THR A 554 -7.69 -44.22 -16.05
N SER A 555 -7.42 -43.19 -15.21
CA SER A 555 -6.35 -43.34 -14.22
C SER A 555 -6.92 -43.87 -12.89
N ILE A 556 -6.43 -45.04 -12.45
CA ILE A 556 -6.71 -45.58 -11.10
C ILE A 556 -5.95 -44.76 -10.03
N ALA A 557 -4.90 -44.05 -10.44
CA ALA A 557 -4.09 -43.20 -9.57
C ALA A 557 -4.81 -41.94 -9.11
N LEU A 558 -4.66 -41.58 -7.83
CA LEU A 558 -5.15 -40.31 -7.32
C LEU A 558 -4.37 -39.13 -7.94
N VAL A 559 -3.04 -39.22 -7.98
CA VAL A 559 -2.16 -38.23 -8.62
C VAL A 559 -1.35 -38.96 -9.70
N ALA A 560 -1.36 -38.42 -10.90
CA ALA A 560 -0.46 -38.85 -11.96
C ALA A 560 0.37 -37.64 -12.43
N VAL A 561 1.68 -37.80 -12.44
CA VAL A 561 2.66 -36.83 -12.94
C VAL A 561 3.33 -37.44 -14.15
N GLU A 562 3.24 -36.74 -15.29
CA GLU A 562 3.72 -37.27 -16.59
C GLU A 562 4.70 -36.29 -17.23
N ASN A 563 5.95 -36.70 -17.43
CA ASN A 563 7.03 -36.01 -18.13
C ASN A 563 7.20 -34.54 -17.66
N LEU A 564 7.03 -34.33 -16.36
CA LEU A 564 6.97 -33.01 -15.76
C LEU A 564 8.34 -32.33 -15.77
N SER A 565 8.41 -31.14 -16.35
CA SER A 565 9.65 -30.39 -16.43
C SER A 565 9.40 -28.92 -16.10
N LYS A 566 10.40 -28.30 -15.47
CA LYS A 566 10.38 -26.84 -15.16
C LYS A 566 11.74 -26.22 -15.46
N THR A 567 11.74 -25.24 -16.35
CA THR A 567 12.87 -24.35 -16.60
C THR A 567 12.44 -22.92 -16.29
N TYR A 568 13.21 -22.21 -15.48
CA TYR A 568 12.95 -20.81 -15.13
C TYR A 568 13.49 -19.86 -16.21
N LYS A 569 13.16 -18.57 -16.14
CA LYS A 569 13.54 -17.56 -17.17
C LYS A 569 15.05 -17.34 -17.26
N ASP A 570 15.78 -17.60 -16.21
CA ASP A 570 17.25 -17.53 -16.13
C ASP A 570 17.94 -18.72 -16.76
N GLY A 571 17.19 -19.68 -17.33
CA GLY A 571 17.70 -20.90 -17.93
C GLY A 571 17.89 -22.08 -16.96
N HIS A 572 17.69 -21.86 -15.64
CA HIS A 572 17.84 -22.94 -14.66
C HIS A 572 16.72 -23.97 -14.79
N ARG A 573 17.11 -25.24 -15.06
CA ARG A 573 16.22 -26.40 -15.16
C ARG A 573 16.07 -27.06 -13.79
N ALA A 574 15.00 -26.71 -13.07
CA ALA A 574 14.77 -27.17 -11.70
C ALA A 574 14.13 -28.56 -11.62
N VAL A 575 13.37 -28.99 -12.63
CA VAL A 575 12.77 -30.34 -12.77
C VAL A 575 12.89 -30.80 -14.22
N ALA A 576 13.23 -32.05 -14.43
CA ALA A 576 13.50 -32.64 -15.73
C ALA A 576 12.83 -34.01 -15.86
N ASP A 577 11.79 -34.08 -16.67
CA ASP A 577 11.11 -35.32 -17.12
C ASP A 577 10.64 -36.25 -15.97
N LEU A 578 10.08 -35.61 -14.89
CA LEU A 578 9.62 -36.30 -13.69
C LEU A 578 8.29 -37.00 -13.97
N SER A 579 8.23 -38.35 -13.78
CA SER A 579 7.01 -39.12 -13.95
C SER A 579 6.82 -40.10 -12.78
N PHE A 580 5.67 -40.06 -12.11
CA PHE A 580 5.29 -40.99 -11.05
C PHE A 580 3.78 -40.98 -10.83
N GLU A 581 3.27 -42.02 -10.16
CA GLU A 581 1.85 -42.13 -9.81
C GLU A 581 1.67 -42.37 -8.31
N VAL A 582 0.64 -41.75 -7.72
CA VAL A 582 0.29 -41.92 -6.31
C VAL A 582 -1.12 -42.49 -6.19
N GLN A 583 -1.25 -43.62 -5.49
CA GLN A 583 -2.52 -44.28 -5.28
C GLN A 583 -3.20 -43.73 -4.01
N ARG A 584 -4.52 -43.94 -3.91
CA ARG A 584 -5.29 -43.57 -2.70
C ARG A 584 -4.77 -44.30 -1.46
N GLY A 585 -4.69 -43.57 -0.35
CA GLY A 585 -4.27 -44.11 0.95
C GLY A 585 -2.76 -44.26 1.12
N GLN A 586 -1.94 -43.86 0.12
CA GLN A 586 -0.49 -43.90 0.24
C GLN A 586 0.06 -42.68 1.01
N VAL A 587 1.15 -42.92 1.72
CA VAL A 587 2.04 -41.86 2.24
C VAL A 587 3.31 -41.89 1.41
N VAL A 588 3.48 -40.87 0.55
CA VAL A 588 4.58 -40.81 -0.42
C VAL A 588 5.58 -39.76 0.03
N GLY A 589 6.84 -40.14 0.12
CA GLY A 589 7.95 -39.24 0.44
C GLY A 589 8.66 -38.75 -0.84
N LEU A 590 8.70 -37.45 -1.08
CA LEU A 590 9.52 -36.83 -2.11
C LEU A 590 10.88 -36.46 -1.52
N LEU A 591 11.89 -37.23 -1.85
CA LEU A 591 13.19 -37.23 -1.20
C LEU A 591 14.30 -36.75 -2.12
N GLY A 592 15.31 -36.07 -1.58
CA GLY A 592 16.50 -35.63 -2.32
C GLY A 592 17.22 -34.48 -1.58
N PRO A 593 18.47 -34.18 -1.94
CA PRO A 593 19.22 -33.08 -1.33
C PRO A 593 18.58 -31.71 -1.60
N ASN A 594 19.12 -30.68 -0.94
CA ASN A 594 18.72 -29.30 -1.24
C ASN A 594 19.08 -28.96 -2.70
N GLY A 595 18.15 -28.31 -3.42
CA GLY A 595 18.32 -28.06 -4.86
C GLY A 595 17.90 -29.21 -5.79
N ALA A 596 17.47 -30.37 -5.28
CA ALA A 596 17.00 -31.49 -6.10
C ALA A 596 15.70 -31.24 -6.88
N GLY A 597 15.03 -30.09 -6.69
CA GLY A 597 13.78 -29.75 -7.38
C GLY A 597 12.49 -30.12 -6.65
N LYS A 598 12.55 -30.66 -5.41
CA LYS A 598 11.38 -31.12 -4.62
C LYS A 598 10.30 -30.05 -4.48
N THR A 599 10.64 -28.90 -3.92
CA THR A 599 9.68 -27.79 -3.70
C THR A 599 9.11 -27.28 -5.03
N THR A 600 9.91 -27.26 -6.11
CA THR A 600 9.41 -26.88 -7.45
C THR A 600 8.41 -27.91 -7.98
N ALA A 601 8.67 -29.22 -7.80
CA ALA A 601 7.75 -30.29 -8.17
C ALA A 601 6.44 -30.18 -7.38
N LEU A 602 6.51 -29.99 -6.05
CA LEU A 602 5.32 -29.80 -5.20
C LEU A 602 4.53 -28.54 -5.58
N ARG A 603 5.19 -27.42 -5.88
CA ARG A 603 4.50 -26.19 -6.34
C ARG A 603 3.74 -26.40 -7.65
N MET A 604 4.24 -27.24 -8.56
CA MET A 604 3.51 -27.64 -9.76
C MET A 604 2.33 -28.56 -9.45
N VAL A 605 2.50 -29.56 -8.58
CA VAL A 605 1.42 -30.47 -8.13
C VAL A 605 0.30 -29.70 -7.44
N MET A 606 0.62 -28.66 -6.68
CA MET A 606 -0.36 -27.78 -6.03
C MET A 606 -0.94 -26.68 -6.95
N GLY A 607 -0.59 -26.67 -8.22
CA GLY A 607 -1.06 -25.68 -9.17
C GLY A 607 -0.61 -24.25 -8.86
N LEU A 608 0.50 -24.05 -8.15
CA LEU A 608 1.04 -22.71 -7.85
C LEU A 608 1.88 -22.14 -8.99
N ILE A 609 2.48 -23.01 -9.81
CA ILE A 609 3.25 -22.63 -10.98
C ILE A 609 2.93 -23.56 -12.15
N PHE A 610 3.01 -23.03 -13.38
CA PHE A 610 2.88 -23.84 -14.58
C PHE A 610 4.15 -24.65 -14.84
N PRO A 611 4.05 -25.94 -15.26
CA PRO A 611 5.18 -26.66 -15.81
C PRO A 611 5.62 -26.04 -17.15
N THR A 612 6.87 -26.25 -17.53
CA THR A 612 7.37 -25.92 -18.87
C THR A 612 6.93 -26.98 -19.88
N ASN A 613 6.98 -28.25 -19.46
CA ASN A 613 6.49 -29.42 -20.22
C ASN A 613 5.86 -30.41 -19.23
N GLY A 614 5.08 -31.35 -19.79
CA GLY A 614 4.41 -32.39 -19.03
C GLY A 614 3.06 -32.01 -18.45
N SER A 615 2.43 -32.92 -17.73
CA SER A 615 1.08 -32.77 -17.20
C SER A 615 0.96 -33.38 -15.82
N ILE A 616 0.03 -32.88 -15.06
CA ILE A 616 -0.32 -33.36 -13.73
C ILE A 616 -1.84 -33.60 -13.72
N TYR A 617 -2.25 -34.72 -13.17
CA TYR A 617 -3.66 -35.07 -13.01
C TYR A 617 -3.96 -35.40 -11.55
N LEU A 618 -5.13 -34.96 -11.06
CA LEU A 618 -5.72 -35.35 -9.79
C LEU A 618 -7.10 -35.94 -10.06
N ASN A 619 -7.31 -37.21 -9.69
CA ASN A 619 -8.53 -37.94 -10.03
C ASN A 619 -8.85 -37.94 -11.55
N GLY A 620 -7.82 -37.94 -12.42
CA GLY A 620 -7.99 -37.82 -13.86
C GLY A 620 -8.21 -36.39 -14.39
N GLU A 621 -8.46 -35.40 -13.53
CA GLU A 621 -8.59 -34.01 -13.90
C GLU A 621 -7.23 -33.30 -13.97
N SER A 622 -7.01 -32.49 -15.01
CA SER A 622 -5.76 -31.76 -15.20
C SER A 622 -5.55 -30.68 -14.13
N VAL A 623 -4.37 -30.69 -13.49
CA VAL A 623 -3.95 -29.70 -12.49
C VAL A 623 -3.16 -28.57 -13.15
N TYR A 624 -3.64 -27.34 -12.95
CA TYR A 624 -2.97 -26.10 -13.37
C TYR A 624 -3.42 -24.95 -12.45
N PRO A 625 -2.72 -23.80 -12.42
CA PRO A 625 -3.16 -22.67 -11.62
C PRO A 625 -4.59 -22.25 -11.91
N GLY A 626 -5.45 -22.34 -10.87
CA GLY A 626 -6.88 -22.04 -10.98
C GLY A 626 -7.78 -23.21 -11.45
N SER A 627 -7.26 -24.44 -11.58
CA SER A 627 -8.10 -25.60 -11.94
C SER A 627 -9.05 -26.01 -10.80
N PRO A 628 -10.28 -26.50 -11.11
CA PRO A 628 -11.22 -26.99 -10.08
C PRO A 628 -10.66 -28.14 -9.25
N ALA A 629 -9.78 -28.99 -9.81
CA ALA A 629 -9.12 -30.09 -9.13
C ALA A 629 -8.41 -29.65 -7.83
N LEU A 630 -7.94 -28.40 -7.76
CA LEU A 630 -7.25 -27.86 -6.57
C LEU A 630 -8.15 -27.76 -5.33
N SER A 631 -9.48 -27.80 -5.47
CA SER A 631 -10.42 -27.82 -4.34
C SER A 631 -10.26 -29.03 -3.43
N ASN A 632 -9.71 -30.13 -3.94
CA ASN A 632 -9.50 -31.39 -3.21
C ASN A 632 -8.07 -31.55 -2.66
N ILE A 633 -7.25 -30.51 -2.72
CA ILE A 633 -5.89 -30.49 -2.18
C ILE A 633 -5.86 -29.67 -0.89
N GLY A 634 -5.30 -30.26 0.18
CA GLY A 634 -4.83 -29.52 1.34
C GLY A 634 -3.32 -29.35 1.26
N CYS A 635 -2.80 -28.16 1.51
CA CYS A 635 -1.36 -27.90 1.35
C CYS A 635 -0.78 -27.11 2.51
N PHE A 636 0.52 -27.37 2.76
CA PHE A 636 1.34 -26.63 3.71
C PHE A 636 2.72 -26.36 3.10
N ILE A 637 3.08 -25.08 2.97
CA ILE A 637 4.35 -24.61 2.40
C ILE A 637 4.86 -23.45 3.25
N GLU A 638 6.15 -23.43 3.54
CA GLU A 638 6.91 -22.28 4.10
C GLU A 638 6.38 -21.69 5.44
N GLY A 639 5.72 -22.48 6.27
CA GLY A 639 5.31 -22.06 7.61
C GLY A 639 3.97 -21.33 7.69
N PRO A 640 3.31 -21.38 8.85
CA PRO A 640 1.94 -20.89 9.04
C PRO A 640 1.88 -19.42 9.41
N GLY A 641 1.08 -18.65 8.67
CA GLY A 641 0.73 -17.26 8.97
C GLY A 641 -0.43 -17.15 9.96
N PHE A 642 -0.29 -17.63 11.21
CA PHE A 642 -1.34 -17.50 12.21
C PHE A 642 -1.38 -16.14 12.87
N LEU A 643 -2.58 -15.72 13.27
CA LEU A 643 -2.80 -14.54 14.10
C LEU A 643 -2.48 -14.91 15.58
N PRO A 644 -1.37 -14.36 16.15
CA PRO A 644 -0.86 -14.83 17.44
C PRO A 644 -1.79 -14.54 18.63
N HIS A 645 -2.64 -13.53 18.51
CA HIS A 645 -3.59 -13.09 19.54
C HIS A 645 -4.89 -13.90 19.56
N LEU A 646 -5.17 -14.66 18.52
CA LEU A 646 -6.31 -15.57 18.44
C LEU A 646 -5.93 -16.96 18.95
N SER A 647 -6.94 -17.74 19.38
CA SER A 647 -6.79 -19.17 19.68
C SER A 647 -6.56 -19.99 18.42
N GLY A 648 -6.06 -21.21 18.55
CA GLY A 648 -5.94 -22.13 17.42
C GLY A 648 -7.28 -22.37 16.72
N ARG A 649 -8.36 -22.54 17.51
CA ARG A 649 -9.73 -22.74 16.98
C ARG A 649 -10.23 -21.54 16.17
N GLU A 650 -9.98 -20.32 16.64
CA GLU A 650 -10.35 -19.09 15.91
C GLU A 650 -9.58 -18.93 14.62
N ASN A 651 -8.27 -19.24 14.62
CA ASN A 651 -7.45 -19.24 13.42
C ASN A 651 -7.98 -20.22 12.36
N LEU A 652 -8.29 -21.48 12.76
CA LEU A 652 -8.83 -22.48 11.83
C LEU A 652 -10.20 -22.07 11.27
N ARG A 653 -11.08 -21.50 12.10
CA ARG A 653 -12.39 -20.99 11.64
C ARG A 653 -12.25 -19.81 10.70
N LEU A 654 -11.33 -18.90 10.99
CA LEU A 654 -11.05 -17.75 10.12
C LEU A 654 -10.55 -18.21 8.76
N TYR A 655 -9.57 -19.12 8.73
CA TYR A 655 -9.05 -19.69 7.48
C TYR A 655 -10.17 -20.36 6.67
N TRP A 656 -11.01 -21.22 7.29
CA TRP A 656 -12.10 -21.89 6.60
C TRP A 656 -13.06 -20.91 5.91
N ARG A 657 -13.41 -19.84 6.62
CA ARG A 657 -14.27 -18.78 6.05
C ARG A 657 -13.59 -18.04 4.89
N SER A 658 -12.28 -17.84 4.96
CA SER A 658 -11.54 -17.06 3.95
C SER A 658 -11.37 -17.80 2.62
N ILE A 659 -11.33 -19.14 2.63
CA ILE A 659 -11.14 -19.93 1.41
C ILE A 659 -12.46 -20.16 0.63
N GLY A 660 -13.62 -19.70 1.15
CA GLY A 660 -14.91 -19.76 0.46
C GLY A 660 -15.37 -21.16 0.06
N ARG A 661 -14.94 -22.21 0.78
CA ARG A 661 -15.37 -23.57 0.50
C ARG A 661 -16.76 -23.84 1.06
N ASP A 662 -17.63 -24.42 0.23
CA ASP A 662 -18.90 -24.99 0.64
C ASP A 662 -18.66 -26.37 1.29
N GLY A 663 -19.40 -26.68 2.37
CA GLY A 663 -19.35 -27.98 3.01
C GLY A 663 -18.93 -27.94 4.48
N GLU A 664 -18.84 -29.13 5.08
CA GLU A 664 -18.44 -29.27 6.49
C GLU A 664 -16.94 -29.05 6.70
N GLN A 665 -16.61 -28.30 7.73
CA GLN A 665 -15.23 -28.04 8.14
C GLN A 665 -14.50 -29.29 8.65
N HIS A 666 -15.23 -30.29 9.12
CA HIS A 666 -14.73 -31.50 9.79
C HIS A 666 -13.73 -31.22 10.94
N LEU A 667 -13.92 -30.12 11.65
CA LEU A 667 -12.97 -29.63 12.66
C LEU A 667 -12.69 -30.64 13.76
N ASP A 668 -13.72 -31.33 14.29
CA ASP A 668 -13.56 -32.27 15.38
C ASP A 668 -12.73 -33.49 14.97
N GLN A 669 -12.92 -33.98 13.74
CA GLN A 669 -12.12 -35.06 13.16
C GLN A 669 -10.66 -34.66 12.97
N VAL A 670 -10.42 -33.45 12.44
CA VAL A 670 -9.08 -32.88 12.27
C VAL A 670 -8.37 -32.71 13.62
N VAL A 671 -9.08 -32.21 14.63
CA VAL A 671 -8.54 -32.04 15.99
C VAL A 671 -8.18 -33.40 16.63
N ALA A 672 -9.01 -34.43 16.43
CA ALA A 672 -8.72 -35.77 16.91
C ALA A 672 -7.43 -36.33 16.23
N ILE A 673 -7.29 -36.19 14.92
CA ILE A 673 -6.11 -36.66 14.16
C ILE A 673 -4.84 -35.93 14.62
N THR A 674 -4.89 -34.61 14.75
CA THR A 674 -3.71 -33.77 15.05
C THR A 674 -3.38 -33.73 16.55
N LYS A 675 -4.22 -34.31 17.41
CA LYS A 675 -4.04 -34.35 18.86
C LYS A 675 -3.82 -32.99 19.53
N LEU A 676 -4.44 -31.94 18.97
CA LEU A 676 -4.34 -30.59 19.54
C LEU A 676 -5.13 -30.43 20.84
N GLY A 677 -6.23 -31.18 21.00
CA GLY A 677 -7.02 -31.21 22.23
C GLY A 677 -7.37 -29.84 22.79
N THR A 678 -7.23 -29.67 24.11
CA THR A 678 -7.50 -28.40 24.80
C THR A 678 -6.50 -27.26 24.42
N ALA A 679 -5.38 -27.59 23.79
CA ALA A 679 -4.45 -26.58 23.31
C ALA A 679 -5.09 -25.69 22.24
N LEU A 680 -6.07 -26.22 21.50
CA LEU A 680 -6.77 -25.48 20.45
C LEU A 680 -7.46 -24.19 20.95
N ASP A 681 -7.84 -24.14 22.20
CA ASP A 681 -8.52 -23.00 22.82
C ASP A 681 -7.53 -21.96 23.42
N LYS A 682 -6.22 -22.27 23.44
CA LYS A 682 -5.19 -21.34 23.88
C LYS A 682 -4.76 -20.41 22.73
N LYS A 683 -4.28 -19.21 23.07
CA LYS A 683 -3.76 -18.25 22.09
C LYS A 683 -2.49 -18.78 21.40
N VAL A 684 -2.40 -18.65 20.08
CA VAL A 684 -1.29 -19.20 19.28
C VAL A 684 0.08 -18.64 19.70
N ARG A 685 0.13 -17.43 20.23
CA ARG A 685 1.39 -16.86 20.79
C ARG A 685 2.00 -17.71 21.92
N THR A 686 1.20 -18.56 22.58
CA THR A 686 1.67 -19.45 23.68
C THR A 686 2.06 -20.83 23.17
N TYR A 687 1.95 -21.11 21.88
CA TYR A 687 2.25 -22.42 21.32
C TYR A 687 3.75 -22.63 21.17
N SER A 688 4.21 -23.87 21.48
CA SER A 688 5.53 -24.34 21.06
C SER A 688 5.60 -24.43 19.53
N GLN A 689 6.81 -24.59 18.99
CA GLN A 689 7.01 -24.77 17.54
C GLN A 689 6.24 -25.99 17.03
N GLY A 690 6.33 -27.13 17.72
CA GLY A 690 5.59 -28.34 17.37
C GLY A 690 4.07 -28.17 17.44
N MET A 691 3.55 -27.40 18.39
CA MET A 691 2.12 -27.10 18.43
C MET A 691 1.68 -26.22 17.26
N ARG A 692 2.49 -25.22 16.87
CA ARG A 692 2.22 -24.39 15.69
C ARG A 692 2.25 -25.21 14.40
N GLN A 693 3.20 -26.14 14.29
CA GLN A 693 3.30 -27.03 13.13
C GLN A 693 2.08 -27.96 13.04
N ARG A 694 1.65 -28.55 14.16
CA ARG A 694 0.42 -29.37 14.20
C ARG A 694 -0.84 -28.56 13.87
N LEU A 695 -0.92 -27.30 14.30
CA LEU A 695 -2.02 -26.40 13.93
C LEU A 695 -2.03 -26.11 12.42
N ALA A 696 -0.85 -25.94 11.79
CA ALA A 696 -0.72 -25.71 10.38
C ALA A 696 -1.15 -26.94 9.54
N ILE A 697 -0.77 -28.11 9.99
CA ILE A 697 -1.23 -29.36 9.37
C ILE A 697 -2.73 -29.56 9.59
N ALA A 698 -3.27 -29.21 10.78
CA ALA A 698 -4.70 -29.19 11.02
C ALA A 698 -5.43 -28.24 10.04
N GLN A 699 -4.88 -27.06 9.79
CA GLN A 699 -5.41 -26.13 8.79
C GLN A 699 -5.46 -26.75 7.38
N SER A 700 -4.40 -27.45 6.97
CA SER A 700 -4.34 -28.12 5.67
C SER A 700 -5.32 -29.29 5.55
N MET A 701 -5.71 -29.90 6.67
CA MET A 701 -6.66 -31.01 6.73
C MET A 701 -8.14 -30.58 6.76
N LEU A 702 -8.43 -29.26 6.95
CA LEU A 702 -9.82 -28.79 7.00
C LEU A 702 -10.59 -29.17 5.73
N GLY A 703 -11.82 -29.66 5.91
CA GLY A 703 -12.62 -30.24 4.84
C GLY A 703 -12.20 -31.63 4.42
N MET A 704 -11.19 -32.21 5.07
CA MET A 704 -10.69 -33.57 4.82
C MET A 704 -10.37 -33.85 3.34
N PRO A 705 -9.47 -33.09 2.71
CA PRO A 705 -9.14 -33.21 1.30
C PRO A 705 -8.60 -34.63 0.94
N ASP A 706 -8.83 -35.08 -0.29
CA ASP A 706 -8.34 -36.39 -0.78
C ASP A 706 -6.81 -36.48 -0.82
N LEU A 707 -6.15 -35.35 -1.09
CA LEU A 707 -4.70 -35.21 -1.14
C LEU A 707 -4.20 -34.14 -0.18
N LEU A 708 -3.24 -34.53 0.67
CA LEU A 708 -2.50 -33.61 1.53
C LEU A 708 -1.06 -33.49 1.06
N VAL A 709 -0.61 -32.28 0.73
CA VAL A 709 0.76 -31.99 0.26
C VAL A 709 1.47 -31.11 1.28
N LEU A 710 2.60 -31.62 1.82
CA LEU A 710 3.34 -30.95 2.89
C LEU A 710 4.81 -30.80 2.49
N ASP A 711 5.32 -29.57 2.48
CA ASP A 711 6.72 -29.30 2.22
C ASP A 711 7.49 -29.19 3.55
N GLU A 712 8.41 -30.13 3.78
CA GLU A 712 9.26 -30.23 4.98
C GLU A 712 8.53 -30.09 6.32
N PRO A 713 7.47 -30.89 6.60
CA PRO A 713 6.59 -30.69 7.75
C PRO A 713 7.26 -30.93 9.11
N THR A 714 8.43 -31.55 9.15
CA THR A 714 9.20 -31.89 10.35
C THR A 714 10.39 -30.99 10.62
N ASN A 715 10.64 -30.01 9.73
CA ASN A 715 11.78 -29.14 9.86
C ASN A 715 11.75 -28.32 11.16
N GLY A 716 12.86 -28.36 11.92
CA GLY A 716 13.01 -27.65 13.18
C GLY A 716 12.25 -28.27 14.38
N LEU A 717 11.77 -29.52 14.29
CA LEU A 717 11.15 -30.26 15.36
C LEU A 717 12.19 -31.15 16.07
N ASP A 718 11.99 -31.36 17.36
CA ASP A 718 12.76 -32.33 18.12
C ASP A 718 12.32 -33.79 17.80
N PRO A 719 13.13 -34.83 18.14
CA PRO A 719 12.82 -36.23 17.82
C PRO A 719 11.47 -36.72 18.32
N GLN A 720 11.01 -36.24 19.49
CA GLN A 720 9.71 -36.61 20.04
C GLN A 720 8.58 -36.00 19.21
N GLN A 721 8.70 -34.73 18.84
CA GLN A 721 7.72 -34.03 18.00
C GLN A 721 7.65 -34.62 16.60
N ILE A 722 8.77 -35.07 16.04
CA ILE A 722 8.84 -35.78 14.76
C ILE A 722 8.05 -37.11 14.86
N ALA A 723 8.23 -37.87 15.93
CA ALA A 723 7.47 -39.11 16.14
C ALA A 723 5.96 -38.87 16.28
N GLU A 724 5.55 -37.81 16.97
CA GLU A 724 4.15 -37.37 17.05
C GLU A 724 3.59 -36.97 15.68
N MET A 725 4.34 -36.20 14.90
CA MET A 725 3.96 -35.78 13.55
C MET A 725 3.77 -36.97 12.63
N ARG A 726 4.68 -37.93 12.67
CA ARG A 726 4.55 -39.20 11.92
C ARG A 726 3.23 -39.89 12.20
N GLN A 727 2.83 -39.95 13.47
CA GLN A 727 1.56 -40.59 13.86
C GLN A 727 0.36 -39.80 13.31
N VAL A 728 0.43 -38.49 13.29
CA VAL A 728 -0.61 -37.62 12.68
C VAL A 728 -0.79 -37.96 11.20
N LEU A 729 0.31 -38.06 10.44
CA LEU A 729 0.25 -38.36 9.00
C LEU A 729 -0.27 -39.77 8.71
N LYS A 730 0.19 -40.75 9.47
CA LYS A 730 -0.31 -42.13 9.37
C LYS A 730 -1.79 -42.24 9.71
N ASN A 731 -2.25 -41.55 10.76
CA ASN A 731 -3.67 -41.52 11.14
C ASN A 731 -4.51 -40.86 10.02
N TYR A 732 -4.00 -39.84 9.35
CA TYR A 732 -4.71 -39.24 8.22
C TYR A 732 -4.81 -40.19 7.03
N ALA A 733 -3.72 -40.85 6.67
CA ALA A 733 -3.72 -41.85 5.62
C ALA A 733 -4.62 -43.06 5.91
N SER A 734 -4.72 -43.49 7.17
CA SER A 734 -5.61 -44.60 7.59
C SER A 734 -7.10 -44.30 7.37
N THR A 735 -7.49 -43.03 7.16
CA THR A 735 -8.85 -42.63 6.75
C THR A 735 -9.11 -42.84 5.26
N GLY A 736 -8.20 -43.47 4.50
CA GLY A 736 -8.27 -43.70 3.05
C GLY A 736 -7.78 -42.51 2.20
N ARG A 737 -7.21 -41.49 2.86
CA ARG A 737 -6.68 -40.29 2.19
C ARG A 737 -5.20 -40.38 1.92
N THR A 738 -4.70 -39.59 0.98
CA THR A 738 -3.32 -39.68 0.47
C THR A 738 -2.49 -38.52 0.99
N VAL A 739 -1.24 -38.79 1.33
CA VAL A 739 -0.29 -37.79 1.81
C VAL A 739 0.97 -37.80 0.94
N VAL A 740 1.39 -36.61 0.50
CA VAL A 740 2.68 -36.40 -0.16
C VAL A 740 3.51 -35.45 0.69
N ILE A 741 4.68 -35.88 1.12
CA ILE A 741 5.58 -35.04 1.92
C ILE A 741 6.94 -34.90 1.25
N SER A 742 7.53 -33.71 1.32
CA SER A 742 8.96 -33.57 1.03
C SER A 742 9.79 -33.67 2.31
N SER A 743 10.97 -34.23 2.22
CA SER A 743 11.98 -34.19 3.26
C SER A 743 13.39 -34.36 2.67
N HIS A 744 14.37 -33.83 3.34
CA HIS A 744 15.78 -34.11 3.11
C HIS A 744 16.35 -35.13 4.10
N LEU A 745 15.55 -35.57 5.08
CA LEU A 745 15.92 -36.53 6.12
C LEU A 745 15.48 -37.95 5.75
N LEU A 746 16.42 -38.77 5.25
CA LEU A 746 16.16 -40.12 4.77
C LEU A 746 15.56 -41.04 5.83
N ALA A 747 16.06 -40.99 7.06
CA ALA A 747 15.57 -41.81 8.17
C ALA A 747 14.10 -41.53 8.53
N GLU A 748 13.62 -40.30 8.36
CA GLU A 748 12.22 -39.93 8.60
C GLU A 748 11.30 -40.51 7.53
N ILE A 749 11.69 -40.39 6.25
CA ILE A 749 10.91 -40.90 5.13
C ILE A 749 10.80 -42.42 5.24
N GLN A 750 11.90 -43.09 5.55
CA GLN A 750 11.91 -44.57 5.75
C GLN A 750 10.92 -45.02 6.82
N GLN A 751 10.73 -44.26 7.88
CA GLN A 751 9.81 -44.63 8.99
C GLN A 751 8.37 -44.14 8.81
N THR A 752 8.17 -43.15 7.91
CA THR A 752 6.88 -42.46 7.78
C THR A 752 6.12 -42.90 6.53
N CYS A 753 6.82 -43.07 5.41
CA CYS A 753 6.23 -43.24 4.10
C CYS A 753 6.11 -44.72 3.69
N SER A 754 5.03 -45.04 2.97
CA SER A 754 4.85 -46.36 2.33
C SER A 754 5.54 -46.40 0.96
N HIS A 755 5.68 -45.27 0.30
CA HIS A 755 6.31 -45.15 -1.03
C HIS A 755 7.28 -43.97 -1.03
N VAL A 756 8.22 -43.99 -1.93
CA VAL A 756 9.21 -42.93 -2.10
C VAL A 756 9.40 -42.56 -3.55
N VAL A 757 9.55 -41.26 -3.82
CA VAL A 757 10.01 -40.68 -5.06
C VAL A 757 11.38 -40.03 -4.77
N LEU A 758 12.43 -40.60 -5.32
CA LEU A 758 13.79 -40.15 -5.09
C LEU A 758 14.22 -39.21 -6.22
N MET A 759 14.65 -38.03 -5.88
CA MET A 759 15.06 -36.99 -6.84
C MET A 759 16.51 -36.57 -6.65
N HIS A 760 17.22 -36.36 -7.75
CA HIS A 760 18.54 -35.74 -7.78
C HIS A 760 18.69 -34.82 -8.98
N ARG A 761 19.18 -33.59 -8.79
CA ARG A 761 19.40 -32.59 -9.86
C ARG A 761 18.19 -32.39 -10.80
N GLY A 762 16.98 -32.46 -10.25
CA GLY A 762 15.74 -32.29 -10.99
C GLY A 762 15.17 -33.53 -11.64
N GLU A 763 15.86 -34.66 -11.59
CA GLU A 763 15.50 -35.92 -12.25
C GLU A 763 15.01 -36.98 -11.25
N LEU A 764 14.19 -37.91 -11.73
CA LEU A 764 13.73 -39.09 -10.98
C LEU A 764 14.84 -40.15 -10.95
N VAL A 765 15.30 -40.48 -9.75
CA VAL A 765 16.32 -41.53 -9.56
C VAL A 765 15.66 -42.90 -9.29
N ALA A 766 14.64 -42.90 -8.42
CA ALA A 766 13.88 -44.12 -8.12
C ALA A 766 12.45 -43.77 -7.66
N PHE A 767 11.51 -44.69 -7.93
CA PHE A 767 10.12 -44.59 -7.46
C PHE A 767 9.59 -45.99 -7.15
N GLY A 768 8.86 -46.12 -6.05
CA GLY A 768 8.18 -47.37 -5.71
C GLY A 768 7.88 -47.55 -4.22
N PRO A 769 7.34 -48.72 -3.82
CA PRO A 769 7.14 -49.09 -2.43
C PRO A 769 8.45 -49.07 -1.65
N MET A 770 8.41 -48.62 -0.41
CA MET A 770 9.59 -48.56 0.47
C MET A 770 10.21 -49.92 0.68
N GLU A 771 9.38 -50.97 0.85
CA GLU A 771 9.82 -52.33 1.07
C GLU A 771 10.58 -52.90 -0.11
N ASP A 772 10.14 -52.63 -1.34
CA ASP A 772 10.80 -53.07 -2.57
C ASP A 772 12.19 -52.47 -2.74
N LEU A 773 12.34 -51.20 -2.41
CA LEU A 773 13.60 -50.49 -2.48
C LEU A 773 14.62 -51.01 -1.44
N LEU A 774 14.15 -51.30 -0.23
CA LEU A 774 14.97 -51.87 0.85
C LEU A 774 15.32 -53.33 0.63
N SER A 775 14.50 -54.10 -0.11
CA SER A 775 14.67 -55.55 -0.32
C SER A 775 15.52 -55.93 -1.56
N LYS A 776 15.64 -55.06 -2.55
CA LYS A 776 16.37 -55.28 -3.82
C LYS A 776 17.85 -55.56 -3.62
N ASN A 777 18.44 -55.12 -2.50
CA ASN A 777 19.83 -55.42 -2.16
C ASN A 777 19.90 -56.45 -1.03
N ARG A 778 20.58 -57.55 -1.25
CA ARG A 778 20.72 -58.72 -0.33
C ARG A 778 21.45 -58.45 1.00
N ARG A 779 21.75 -57.20 1.33
CA ARG A 779 22.22 -56.72 2.62
C ARG A 779 21.14 -55.75 3.15
N SER A 780 20.79 -55.81 4.44
CA SER A 780 19.88 -54.83 5.08
C SER A 780 20.52 -53.43 5.06
N GLN A 781 20.36 -52.73 3.95
CA GLN A 781 20.86 -51.37 3.75
C GLN A 781 19.81 -50.37 4.21
N SER A 782 20.27 -49.26 4.80
CA SER A 782 19.42 -48.12 5.05
C SER A 782 19.04 -47.40 3.75
N LEU A 783 17.93 -46.65 3.76
CA LEU A 783 17.55 -45.82 2.60
C LEU A 783 18.69 -44.86 2.20
N GLU A 784 19.52 -44.48 3.16
CA GLU A 784 20.68 -43.58 2.98
C GLU A 784 21.77 -44.28 2.13
N GLU A 785 22.09 -45.57 2.43
CA GLU A 785 23.07 -46.35 1.65
C GLU A 785 22.56 -46.58 0.23
N ILE A 786 21.27 -46.86 0.06
CA ILE A 786 20.67 -47.05 -1.29
C ILE A 786 20.72 -45.71 -2.06
N PHE A 787 20.43 -44.60 -1.40
CA PHE A 787 20.50 -43.29 -2.03
C PHE A 787 21.93 -42.96 -2.51
N LEU A 788 22.95 -43.21 -1.69
CA LEU A 788 24.35 -42.98 -2.04
C LEU A 788 24.80 -43.92 -3.18
N GLU A 789 24.35 -45.17 -3.19
CA GLU A 789 24.65 -46.15 -4.27
C GLU A 789 24.01 -45.73 -5.60
N LEU A 790 22.75 -45.23 -5.58
CA LEU A 790 22.03 -44.81 -6.79
C LEU A 790 22.56 -43.47 -7.38
N ILE A 791 23.11 -42.60 -6.55
CA ILE A 791 23.71 -41.33 -6.99
C ILE A 791 25.20 -41.53 -7.37
N GLY A 792 25.77 -42.72 -7.03
CA GLY A 792 27.17 -43.05 -7.07
C GLY A 792 28.02 -42.40 -8.16
N ASP A 793 29.30 -42.17 -7.84
CA ASP A 793 30.40 -41.58 -8.62
C ASP A 793 30.41 -40.06 -8.87
N ASP A 794 29.32 -39.35 -8.81
CA ASP A 794 29.32 -37.87 -8.97
C ASP A 794 29.90 -37.09 -7.75
N LEU A 795 30.14 -37.79 -6.63
CA LEU A 795 30.74 -37.17 -5.44
C LEU A 795 32.27 -37.07 -5.49
N VAL A 796 32.92 -37.65 -6.45
CA VAL A 796 34.41 -37.70 -6.60
C VAL A 796 34.92 -36.52 -7.44
N ILE A 797 34.10 -35.82 -8.20
CA ILE A 797 34.52 -34.72 -9.11
C ILE A 797 34.31 -33.32 -8.53
N GLY A 798 33.83 -33.22 -7.30
CA GLY A 798 33.52 -31.90 -6.63
C GLY A 798 34.56 -31.34 -5.67
N GLN A 799 35.79 -31.88 -5.63
CA GLN A 799 36.90 -31.33 -4.85
C GLN A 799 38.11 -30.96 -5.74
N GLU A 800 37.92 -30.17 -6.75
CA GLU A 800 38.93 -29.37 -7.41
C GLU A 800 38.26 -28.39 -8.38
N ASN A 801 37.91 -27.20 -7.88
CA ASN A 801 38.19 -25.89 -8.50
C ASN A 801 37.53 -24.76 -7.70
#